data_4db0647511581f58047b58ae4516a780
#
_entry.id   4db0647511581f58047b58ae4516a780
#
_cell.length_a   1.000
_cell.length_b   1.000
_cell.length_c   1.000
_cell.angle_alpha   90.00
_cell.angle_beta   90.00
_cell.angle_gamma   90.00
#
_symmetry.space_group_name_H-M   'P 1'
#
loop_
_entity.id
_entity.type
_entity.pdbx_description
1 polymer ?
#
loop_
_entity_poly.entity_id
_entity_poly.type
_entity_poly.pdbx_seq_one_letter_code
_entity_poly.pdbx_strand_id
1 'polypeptide(L)'
;MKITIIAVSVSALSQIQIFQKEYAKKYPEDAIDFAVFYVAGMENKYLMHPEILENAVREADVAIIDLMGVSEALREIVRRGLEECRGQRIVIGNELREYLRLGTFSMEAMGKMMKSSQKKPLTGDVSEEETNQADTKENKKTTASALEKMRRIRRMAMILGNVLPFGMTKDMKQVFLLMDYWQQATYTDIESFFYLILRRYCGRSFLPKEKPCTMRYGIYLKDPFSLVCEDVLDKYWKKNPYDKGRDTIAFLFYGHAYPNDYLPIVRIICEKLREKYNILPIAFSQNEDRDQEKLKSYLCQKKYPVSAVINTMPFRLGAGPMGGNADGAVQILKELQVPYIKPFCLTKITEQRWQEASAVNPGEFLISMLLPELDGGILTFPVGVMGEATVSELQPITERIDTLVARLEGYLRLQKLANQDKKLAFVFYNYPPGESNVASAAFLDTFASAAEALKQLKQAGYQVEALTAEQLREAFVMDGNCNAPQWSDEAEAAITYRLDGEDYPVKGIRCGNVFLGLQPLRQDGDSKADIIENYHDRNQEPPKAYQAFYRYIGGEFGADAVIHFGTHGTLEFLPGKDNGMMGQCWPDRLIGTAPHFYYYYIGNPSEAMIAKRRTHATIISYQAPALKKSGIYGELQELKETIAEYRESMQSAPERCDDLLRQIDRLAEACGCTGDLEQIEEYLYEYENSLITDGLHVMNAEEAQGLLHALDGEYVPVGTAGDVVKNPDILPSGRNLVQFDPRLVPTKTAYERGARAAQLAVEQYKKQTGSYPDTTAVILWGLETSRSQGETVGQILYYLGLRLKTDRASFDDRLEIIPREELGRPRMDVVIHMCGFFRDMYPNLVDNLNEMLQPVSYTHLRAHETAAN
;
A
#
# COMPACT_ATOMS: atom_id res chain seq x y z
N MET A 1 -12.80 37.23 -26.27
CA MET A 1 -13.35 36.14 -25.47
C MET A 1 -12.26 35.55 -24.60
N LYS A 2 -12.49 35.38 -23.31
CA LYS A 2 -11.49 34.88 -22.33
C LYS A 2 -11.82 33.43 -21.92
N ILE A 3 -10.88 32.54 -22.14
CA ILE A 3 -10.97 31.13 -21.70
C ILE A 3 -9.95 30.94 -20.59
N THR A 4 -10.43 30.64 -19.38
CA THR A 4 -9.56 30.33 -18.24
C THR A 4 -9.51 28.83 -18.02
N ILE A 5 -8.29 28.28 -17.91
CA ILE A 5 -8.04 26.85 -17.71
C ILE A 5 -7.17 26.70 -16.48
N ILE A 6 -7.67 26.02 -15.47
CA ILE A 6 -6.91 25.63 -14.28
C ILE A 6 -6.85 24.11 -14.25
N ALA A 7 -5.67 23.53 -14.37
CA ALA A 7 -5.55 22.08 -14.52
C ALA A 7 -4.29 21.51 -13.87
N VAL A 8 -4.40 20.24 -13.52
CA VAL A 8 -3.31 19.36 -13.03
C VAL A 8 -2.79 18.43 -14.14
N SER A 9 -3.51 18.31 -15.26
CA SER A 9 -3.15 17.42 -16.36
C SER A 9 -2.11 18.06 -17.29
N VAL A 10 -0.86 17.60 -17.22
CA VAL A 10 0.23 18.06 -18.10
C VAL A 10 -0.06 17.75 -19.57
N SER A 11 -0.56 16.56 -19.86
CA SER A 11 -0.84 16.16 -21.24
C SER A 11 -1.92 17.00 -21.91
N ALA A 12 -3.01 17.31 -21.18
CA ALA A 12 -4.04 18.21 -21.68
C ALA A 12 -3.47 19.60 -21.95
N LEU A 13 -2.69 20.16 -21.02
CA LEU A 13 -2.09 21.47 -21.15
C LEU A 13 -1.09 21.56 -22.30
N SER A 14 -0.26 20.53 -22.52
CA SER A 14 0.66 20.47 -23.67
C SER A 14 -0.09 20.55 -25.00
N GLN A 15 -1.19 19.79 -25.13
CA GLN A 15 -2.00 19.81 -26.36
C GLN A 15 -2.77 21.12 -26.53
N ILE A 16 -3.18 21.76 -25.41
CA ILE A 16 -3.80 23.09 -25.42
C ILE A 16 -2.82 24.14 -25.95
N GLN A 17 -1.56 24.11 -25.55
CA GLN A 17 -0.53 25.03 -26.09
C GLN A 17 -0.33 24.88 -27.60
N ILE A 18 -0.38 23.65 -28.09
CA ILE A 18 -0.31 23.39 -29.54
C ILE A 18 -1.58 23.94 -30.21
N PHE A 19 -2.75 23.65 -29.64
CA PHE A 19 -4.04 24.13 -30.15
C PHE A 19 -4.09 25.66 -30.24
N GLN A 20 -3.62 26.36 -29.24
CA GLN A 20 -3.58 27.84 -29.21
C GLN A 20 -2.80 28.39 -30.41
N LYS A 21 -1.61 27.84 -30.67
CA LYS A 21 -0.75 28.25 -31.79
C LYS A 21 -1.41 27.95 -33.15
N GLU A 22 -1.93 26.75 -33.31
CA GLU A 22 -2.58 26.35 -34.56
C GLU A 22 -3.90 27.09 -34.79
N TYR A 23 -4.67 27.38 -33.73
CA TYR A 23 -5.91 28.15 -33.81
C TYR A 23 -5.64 29.58 -34.24
N ALA A 24 -4.71 30.27 -33.61
CA ALA A 24 -4.34 31.65 -33.95
C ALA A 24 -3.81 31.77 -35.41
N LYS A 25 -3.08 30.78 -35.88
CA LYS A 25 -2.60 30.71 -37.25
C LYS A 25 -3.73 30.50 -38.25
N LYS A 26 -4.72 29.65 -37.93
CA LYS A 26 -5.81 29.23 -38.82
C LYS A 26 -6.95 30.25 -38.86
N TYR A 27 -7.16 30.94 -37.74
CA TYR A 27 -8.26 31.92 -37.53
C TYR A 27 -7.77 33.25 -36.93
N PRO A 28 -6.92 33.99 -37.68
CA PRO A 28 -6.30 35.21 -37.17
C PRO A 28 -7.28 36.32 -36.80
N GLU A 29 -8.46 36.31 -37.40
CA GLU A 29 -9.54 37.27 -37.12
C GLU A 29 -10.34 36.95 -35.82
N ASP A 30 -10.25 35.74 -35.32
CA ASP A 30 -10.96 35.32 -34.11
C ASP A 30 -10.02 35.22 -32.91
N ALA A 31 -9.73 36.34 -32.28
CA ALA A 31 -8.84 36.38 -31.13
C ALA A 31 -9.52 35.78 -29.88
N ILE A 32 -8.89 34.74 -29.35
CA ILE A 32 -9.23 34.14 -28.05
C ILE A 32 -8.10 34.37 -27.07
N ASP A 33 -8.43 34.93 -25.90
CA ASP A 33 -7.50 35.09 -24.78
C ASP A 33 -7.53 33.84 -23.90
N PHE A 34 -6.44 33.09 -23.87
CA PHE A 34 -6.29 31.87 -23.08
C PHE A 34 -5.45 32.17 -21.82
N ALA A 35 -6.06 32.12 -20.66
CA ALA A 35 -5.39 32.16 -19.37
C ALA A 35 -5.22 30.73 -18.83
N VAL A 36 -4.02 30.17 -18.93
CA VAL A 36 -3.73 28.77 -18.60
C VAL A 36 -2.88 28.69 -17.34
N PHE A 37 -3.38 27.96 -16.34
CA PHE A 37 -2.72 27.76 -15.04
C PHE A 37 -2.50 26.27 -14.76
N TYR A 38 -1.24 25.89 -14.61
CA TYR A 38 -0.86 24.59 -14.08
C TYR A 38 -0.71 24.67 -12.57
N VAL A 39 -1.42 23.85 -11.82
CA VAL A 39 -1.49 23.97 -10.35
C VAL A 39 -0.83 22.81 -9.61
N ALA A 40 -0.64 21.66 -10.24
CA ALA A 40 0.03 20.53 -9.60
C ALA A 40 1.49 20.87 -9.26
N GLY A 41 1.88 20.72 -7.98
CA GLY A 41 3.22 21.07 -7.51
C GLY A 41 3.53 22.57 -7.41
N MET A 42 2.57 23.44 -7.72
CA MET A 42 2.71 24.90 -7.66
C MET A 42 1.71 25.56 -6.70
N GLU A 43 1.07 24.81 -5.83
CA GLU A 43 0.01 25.27 -4.94
C GLU A 43 0.46 26.46 -4.08
N ASN A 44 1.65 26.40 -3.47
CA ASN A 44 2.18 27.48 -2.62
C ASN A 44 2.21 28.83 -3.31
N LYS A 45 2.49 28.88 -4.63
CA LYS A 45 2.46 30.12 -5.40
C LYS A 45 1.07 30.75 -5.40
N TYR A 46 0.05 29.94 -5.60
CA TYR A 46 -1.35 30.42 -5.69
C TYR A 46 -1.98 30.60 -4.33
N LEU A 47 -1.51 29.92 -3.29
CA LEU A 47 -1.91 30.17 -1.91
C LEU A 47 -1.38 31.51 -1.41
N MET A 48 -0.17 31.93 -1.84
CA MET A 48 0.39 33.27 -1.54
C MET A 48 -0.30 34.39 -2.34
N HIS A 49 -0.80 34.10 -3.54
CA HIS A 49 -1.42 35.06 -4.46
C HIS A 49 -2.77 34.55 -4.97
N PRO A 50 -3.78 34.39 -4.08
CA PRO A 50 -5.08 33.80 -4.42
C PRO A 50 -5.85 34.60 -5.48
N GLU A 51 -5.67 35.92 -5.52
CA GLU A 51 -6.30 36.82 -6.47
C GLU A 51 -6.01 36.48 -7.93
N ILE A 52 -4.91 35.81 -8.23
CA ILE A 52 -4.54 35.41 -9.60
C ILE A 52 -5.56 34.42 -10.17
N LEU A 53 -5.84 33.34 -9.44
CA LEU A 53 -6.80 32.32 -9.88
C LEU A 53 -8.25 32.81 -9.75
N GLU A 54 -8.57 33.47 -8.63
CA GLU A 54 -9.91 33.95 -8.34
C GLU A 54 -10.39 34.94 -9.42
N ASN A 55 -9.57 35.95 -9.75
CA ASN A 55 -9.91 36.92 -10.81
C ASN A 55 -9.96 36.26 -12.20
N ALA A 56 -9.02 35.36 -12.50
CA ALA A 56 -9.00 34.68 -13.80
C ALA A 56 -10.27 33.86 -14.03
N VAL A 57 -10.79 33.18 -12.99
CA VAL A 57 -12.03 32.39 -13.08
C VAL A 57 -13.26 33.29 -13.14
N ARG A 58 -13.29 34.34 -12.32
CA ARG A 58 -14.42 35.30 -12.26
C ARG A 58 -14.67 35.97 -13.62
N GLU A 59 -13.61 36.37 -14.32
CA GLU A 59 -13.68 37.10 -15.58
C GLU A 59 -13.84 36.19 -16.82
N ALA A 60 -13.86 34.88 -16.65
CA ALA A 60 -13.87 33.92 -17.75
C ALA A 60 -15.24 33.88 -18.45
N ASP A 61 -15.25 33.96 -19.80
CA ASP A 61 -16.38 33.55 -20.63
C ASP A 61 -16.59 32.03 -20.61
N VAL A 62 -15.45 31.27 -20.49
CA VAL A 62 -15.43 29.82 -20.31
C VAL A 62 -14.37 29.50 -19.27
N ALA A 63 -14.76 28.90 -18.14
CA ALA A 63 -13.85 28.37 -17.15
C ALA A 63 -13.79 26.83 -17.26
N ILE A 64 -12.59 26.28 -17.41
CA ILE A 64 -12.30 24.85 -17.45
C ILE A 64 -11.46 24.52 -16.23
N ILE A 65 -11.97 23.68 -15.36
CA ILE A 65 -11.41 23.42 -14.04
C ILE A 65 -11.17 21.91 -13.85
N ASP A 66 -9.91 21.56 -13.62
CA ASP A 66 -9.45 20.20 -13.31
C ASP A 66 -8.52 20.27 -12.09
N LEU A 67 -9.06 19.95 -10.90
CA LEU A 67 -8.40 20.10 -9.60
C LEU A 67 -8.20 18.76 -8.87
N MET A 68 -8.15 17.66 -9.59
CA MET A 68 -8.04 16.36 -8.94
C MET A 68 -6.74 16.25 -8.13
N GLY A 69 -6.89 15.99 -6.82
CA GLY A 69 -5.75 15.79 -5.91
C GLY A 69 -5.03 17.07 -5.46
N VAL A 70 -5.66 18.24 -5.57
CA VAL A 70 -5.15 19.50 -4.98
C VAL A 70 -5.70 19.71 -3.56
N SER A 71 -5.03 20.58 -2.79
CA SER A 71 -5.44 20.91 -1.42
C SER A 71 -6.80 21.63 -1.37
N GLU A 72 -7.50 21.51 -0.23
CA GLU A 72 -8.78 22.21 0.00
C GLU A 72 -8.60 23.74 -0.06
N ALA A 73 -7.48 24.26 0.44
CA ALA A 73 -7.18 25.68 0.39
C ALA A 73 -7.15 26.22 -1.05
N LEU A 74 -6.57 25.47 -1.99
CA LEU A 74 -6.58 25.85 -3.40
C LEU A 74 -7.98 25.72 -4.03
N ARG A 75 -8.73 24.69 -3.67
CA ARG A 75 -10.13 24.50 -4.09
C ARG A 75 -11.00 25.68 -3.65
N GLU A 76 -10.81 26.17 -2.43
CA GLU A 76 -11.55 27.32 -1.89
C GLU A 76 -11.30 28.62 -2.69
N ILE A 77 -10.06 28.86 -3.13
CA ILE A 77 -9.73 30.00 -3.99
C ILE A 77 -10.49 29.93 -5.31
N VAL A 78 -10.48 28.75 -5.95
CA VAL A 78 -11.17 28.55 -7.23
C VAL A 78 -12.70 28.60 -7.04
N ARG A 79 -13.22 28.10 -5.93
CA ARG A 79 -14.65 28.17 -5.55
C ARG A 79 -15.14 29.61 -5.54
N ARG A 80 -14.44 30.52 -4.86
CA ARG A 80 -14.83 31.95 -4.82
C ARG A 80 -14.87 32.57 -6.20
N GLY A 81 -13.92 32.23 -7.08
CA GLY A 81 -13.98 32.69 -8.47
C GLY A 81 -15.18 32.12 -9.25
N LEU A 82 -15.52 30.84 -9.03
CA LEU A 82 -16.65 30.17 -9.69
C LEU A 82 -18.03 30.71 -9.22
N GLU A 83 -18.17 31.14 -7.99
CA GLU A 83 -19.41 31.76 -7.46
C GLU A 83 -19.79 33.02 -8.21
N GLU A 84 -18.81 33.83 -8.59
CA GLU A 84 -19.01 35.08 -9.32
C GLU A 84 -18.92 34.92 -10.85
N CYS A 85 -18.44 33.75 -11.38
CA CYS A 85 -18.29 33.52 -12.81
C CYS A 85 -19.64 33.41 -13.51
N ARG A 86 -19.88 34.27 -14.50
CA ARG A 86 -21.13 34.29 -15.32
C ARG A 86 -21.03 33.46 -16.58
N GLY A 87 -19.84 33.03 -16.97
CA GLY A 87 -19.56 32.23 -18.19
C GLY A 87 -19.98 30.76 -18.09
N GLN A 88 -19.60 29.99 -19.10
CA GLN A 88 -19.72 28.54 -19.07
C GLN A 88 -18.69 27.98 -18.08
N ARG A 89 -19.11 27.00 -17.29
CA ARG A 89 -18.24 26.38 -16.26
C ARG A 89 -18.16 24.89 -16.50
N ILE A 90 -17.01 24.42 -16.92
CA ILE A 90 -16.73 23.02 -17.22
C ILE A 90 -15.80 22.51 -16.13
N VAL A 91 -16.35 21.73 -15.20
CA VAL A 91 -15.60 21.14 -14.09
C VAL A 91 -15.36 19.68 -14.42
N ILE A 92 -14.07 19.32 -14.51
CA ILE A 92 -13.60 17.96 -14.76
C ILE A 92 -13.35 17.29 -13.38
N GLY A 93 -13.79 16.07 -13.21
CA GLY A 93 -13.66 15.38 -11.93
C GLY A 93 -14.84 15.58 -10.98
N ASN A 94 -14.59 15.38 -9.69
CA ASN A 94 -15.63 15.46 -8.64
C ASN A 94 -15.54 16.75 -7.84
N GLU A 95 -14.36 17.33 -7.73
CA GLU A 95 -14.09 18.56 -6.98
C GLU A 95 -14.86 19.73 -7.63
N LEU A 96 -15.55 20.51 -6.83
CA LEU A 96 -16.35 21.67 -7.26
C LEU A 96 -17.40 21.36 -8.36
N ARG A 97 -17.83 20.13 -8.47
CA ARG A 97 -18.76 19.66 -9.51
C ARG A 97 -20.13 20.34 -9.43
N GLU A 98 -20.55 20.79 -8.28
CA GLU A 98 -21.77 21.57 -8.04
C GLU A 98 -21.81 22.87 -8.88
N TYR A 99 -20.66 23.43 -9.23
CA TYR A 99 -20.52 24.62 -10.06
C TYR A 99 -20.58 24.35 -11.57
N LEU A 100 -20.63 23.08 -12.00
CA LEU A 100 -20.71 22.71 -13.41
C LEU A 100 -21.95 23.32 -14.08
N ARG A 101 -21.71 24.08 -15.14
CA ARG A 101 -22.76 24.70 -15.94
C ARG A 101 -22.36 24.82 -17.41
N LEU A 102 -23.10 24.18 -18.30
CA LEU A 102 -22.89 24.21 -19.74
C LEU A 102 -24.26 24.38 -20.45
N GLY A 103 -24.45 25.51 -21.11
CA GLY A 103 -25.73 25.83 -21.72
C GLY A 103 -26.89 25.81 -20.73
N THR A 104 -27.86 24.92 -20.94
CA THR A 104 -29.04 24.74 -20.07
C THR A 104 -28.79 23.67 -18.97
N PHE A 105 -27.67 22.96 -19.01
CA PHE A 105 -27.33 21.93 -18.02
C PHE A 105 -26.60 22.56 -16.81
N SER A 106 -27.07 22.23 -15.60
CA SER A 106 -26.34 22.42 -14.35
C SER A 106 -26.65 21.29 -13.38
N MET A 107 -25.78 21.07 -12.38
CA MET A 107 -26.01 20.05 -11.35
C MET A 107 -27.28 20.32 -10.53
N GLU A 108 -27.62 21.60 -10.29
CA GLU A 108 -28.87 21.99 -9.63
C GLU A 108 -30.10 21.58 -10.47
N ALA A 109 -30.07 21.86 -11.78
CA ALA A 109 -31.17 21.48 -12.70
C ALA A 109 -31.34 19.95 -12.77
N MET A 110 -30.25 19.21 -12.76
CA MET A 110 -30.25 17.73 -12.70
C MET A 110 -30.86 17.23 -11.38
N GLY A 111 -30.50 17.81 -10.26
CA GLY A 111 -31.07 17.48 -8.94
C GLY A 111 -32.60 17.70 -8.88
N LYS A 112 -33.08 18.81 -9.44
CA LYS A 112 -34.53 19.08 -9.55
C LYS A 112 -35.26 18.07 -10.42
N MET A 113 -34.70 17.67 -11.55
CA MET A 113 -35.25 16.65 -12.46
C MET A 113 -35.31 15.25 -11.78
N MET A 114 -34.28 14.86 -11.02
CA MET A 114 -34.28 13.57 -10.31
C MET A 114 -35.31 13.53 -9.18
N LYS A 115 -35.52 14.64 -8.45
CA LYS A 115 -36.55 14.75 -7.40
C LYS A 115 -37.97 14.73 -7.99
N SER A 116 -38.17 15.26 -9.19
CA SER A 116 -39.50 15.24 -9.86
C SER A 116 -39.88 13.85 -10.39
N SER A 117 -38.91 13.03 -10.74
CA SER A 117 -39.17 11.66 -11.20
C SER A 117 -39.46 10.66 -10.08
N GLN A 118 -39.19 11.01 -8.81
CA GLN A 118 -39.50 10.16 -7.65
C GLN A 118 -40.93 10.39 -7.09
N LYS A 119 -41.74 11.35 -7.63
CA LYS A 119 -43.13 11.60 -7.19
C LYS A 119 -44.15 10.82 -8.01
N LYS A 120 -44.10 9.48 -8.00
CA LYS A 120 -45.24 8.60 -8.26
C LYS A 120 -45.11 7.36 -7.37
N PRO A 121 -45.84 7.27 -6.26
CA PRO A 121 -45.93 6.01 -5.52
C PRO A 121 -46.91 5.10 -6.28
N LEU A 122 -46.49 3.95 -6.69
CA LEU A 122 -47.37 2.80 -6.92
C LEU A 122 -47.65 2.21 -5.55
N THR A 123 -48.87 2.44 -5.08
CA THR A 123 -49.45 1.76 -3.91
C THR A 123 -49.57 0.29 -4.21
N GLY A 124 -48.98 -0.54 -3.35
CA GLY A 124 -49.17 -1.98 -3.30
C GLY A 124 -48.63 -2.47 -1.98
N ASP A 125 -49.56 -2.73 -1.05
CA ASP A 125 -49.34 -3.36 0.25
C ASP A 125 -48.57 -4.68 0.12
N VAL A 126 -47.44 -4.83 0.82
CA VAL A 126 -46.90 -6.11 1.23
C VAL A 126 -46.47 -6.00 2.69
N SER A 127 -47.04 -6.88 3.50
CA SER A 127 -46.95 -7.09 4.92
C SER A 127 -45.52 -7.29 5.43
N GLU A 128 -45.28 -6.71 6.62
CA GLU A 128 -44.15 -6.96 7.50
C GLU A 128 -44.25 -8.42 8.03
N GLU A 129 -43.28 -9.25 7.64
CA GLU A 129 -42.74 -10.41 8.37
C GLU A 129 -41.71 -11.08 7.49
N GLU A 130 -40.43 -10.89 7.85
CA GLU A 130 -39.23 -11.71 7.54
C GLU A 130 -37.97 -10.81 7.47
N THR A 131 -37.52 -10.36 8.62
CA THR A 131 -36.19 -9.74 8.78
C THR A 131 -35.45 -10.44 9.90
N ASN A 132 -34.62 -11.40 9.55
CA ASN A 132 -33.43 -11.79 10.37
C ASN A 132 -32.61 -12.87 9.67
N GLN A 133 -31.96 -12.54 8.52
CA GLN A 133 -30.82 -13.33 7.97
C GLN A 133 -30.15 -12.70 6.75
N ALA A 134 -30.05 -11.35 6.65
CA ALA A 134 -29.58 -10.67 5.44
C ALA A 134 -28.38 -9.73 5.62
N ASP A 135 -27.75 -9.66 6.80
CA ASP A 135 -26.78 -8.57 7.10
C ASP A 135 -25.38 -8.70 6.47
N THR A 136 -25.04 -9.81 5.84
CA THR A 136 -23.72 -9.99 5.22
C THR A 136 -23.67 -9.79 3.70
N LYS A 137 -24.80 -9.65 3.03
CA LYS A 137 -24.88 -9.43 1.58
C LYS A 137 -25.18 -7.98 1.15
N GLU A 138 -25.63 -7.12 2.04
CA GLU A 138 -26.04 -5.75 1.72
C GLU A 138 -24.86 -4.77 1.62
N ASN A 139 -23.77 -5.00 2.33
CA ASN A 139 -22.61 -4.09 2.33
C ASN A 139 -21.76 -4.10 1.01
N LYS A 140 -21.92 -5.11 0.16
CA LYS A 140 -21.30 -5.12 -1.19
C LYS A 140 -22.14 -4.39 -2.25
N LYS A 141 -23.41 -4.06 -1.98
CA LYS A 141 -24.33 -3.42 -2.95
C LYS A 141 -24.25 -1.90 -3.01
N THR A 142 -23.75 -1.20 -2.00
CA THR A 142 -23.94 0.25 -1.90
C THR A 142 -22.90 1.09 -2.67
N THR A 143 -21.64 0.68 -2.72
CA THR A 143 -20.60 1.38 -3.54
C THR A 143 -20.74 1.05 -5.02
N ALA A 144 -21.07 -0.18 -5.34
CA ALA A 144 -21.51 -0.57 -6.67
C ALA A 144 -22.73 0.29 -7.12
N SER A 145 -23.60 0.70 -6.20
CA SER A 145 -24.80 1.46 -6.49
C SER A 145 -24.52 2.91 -6.92
N ALA A 146 -23.51 3.61 -6.37
CA ALA A 146 -23.20 5.00 -6.73
C ALA A 146 -22.50 5.10 -8.10
N LEU A 147 -21.50 4.25 -8.33
CA LEU A 147 -20.84 4.10 -9.64
C LEU A 147 -21.84 3.60 -10.70
N GLU A 148 -22.67 2.65 -10.33
CA GLU A 148 -23.71 2.12 -11.21
C GLU A 148 -24.79 3.16 -11.52
N LYS A 149 -25.16 4.00 -10.55
CA LYS A 149 -26.02 5.17 -10.77
C LYS A 149 -25.37 6.18 -11.73
N MET A 150 -24.10 6.50 -11.56
CA MET A 150 -23.36 7.39 -12.47
C MET A 150 -23.26 6.79 -13.88
N ARG A 151 -22.94 5.52 -14.02
CA ARG A 151 -22.91 4.79 -15.30
C ARG A 151 -24.31 4.76 -15.96
N ARG A 152 -25.35 4.57 -15.17
CA ARG A 152 -26.73 4.60 -15.63
C ARG A 152 -27.13 6.00 -16.11
N ILE A 153 -26.74 7.06 -15.38
CA ILE A 153 -26.96 8.46 -15.77
C ILE A 153 -26.22 8.76 -17.07
N ARG A 154 -24.93 8.36 -17.17
CA ARG A 154 -24.15 8.56 -18.41
C ARG A 154 -24.76 7.81 -19.59
N ARG A 155 -25.15 6.55 -19.42
CA ARG A 155 -25.82 5.77 -20.48
C ARG A 155 -27.14 6.40 -20.91
N MET A 156 -27.96 6.85 -19.94
CA MET A 156 -29.19 7.57 -20.21
C MET A 156 -28.94 8.90 -20.91
N ALA A 157 -27.94 9.68 -20.48
CA ALA A 157 -27.55 10.92 -21.12
C ALA A 157 -27.15 10.72 -22.59
N MET A 158 -26.35 9.69 -22.86
CA MET A 158 -25.92 9.37 -24.22
C MET A 158 -27.10 8.91 -25.12
N ILE A 159 -28.03 8.12 -24.59
CA ILE A 159 -29.23 7.66 -25.33
C ILE A 159 -30.21 8.81 -25.54
N LEU A 160 -30.60 9.48 -24.46
CA LEU A 160 -31.58 10.57 -24.51
C LEU A 160 -31.07 11.76 -25.31
N GLY A 161 -29.78 12.11 -25.21
CA GLY A 161 -29.17 13.16 -26.00
C GLY A 161 -29.10 12.84 -27.49
N ASN A 162 -29.24 11.57 -27.90
CA ASN A 162 -29.38 11.17 -29.29
C ASN A 162 -30.84 11.23 -29.78
N VAL A 163 -31.78 10.86 -28.89
CA VAL A 163 -33.24 10.79 -29.22
C VAL A 163 -33.89 12.17 -29.10
N LEU A 164 -33.46 12.97 -28.08
CA LEU A 164 -33.95 14.32 -27.81
C LEU A 164 -32.79 15.31 -27.87
N PRO A 165 -32.28 15.68 -29.04
CA PRO A 165 -31.06 16.49 -29.17
C PRO A 165 -31.30 18.01 -28.95
N PHE A 166 -32.10 18.37 -27.96
CA PHE A 166 -32.39 19.77 -27.59
C PHE A 166 -32.45 19.95 -26.06
N GLY A 167 -32.22 21.14 -25.61
CA GLY A 167 -32.29 21.52 -24.18
C GLY A 167 -31.25 20.75 -23.31
N MET A 168 -31.64 20.50 -22.07
CA MET A 168 -30.76 19.95 -21.01
C MET A 168 -30.19 18.55 -21.35
N THR A 169 -30.95 17.68 -22.04
CA THR A 169 -30.48 16.34 -22.40
C THR A 169 -29.34 16.37 -23.41
N LYS A 170 -29.39 17.32 -24.35
CA LYS A 170 -28.30 17.58 -25.30
C LYS A 170 -27.07 18.10 -24.57
N ASP A 171 -27.22 19.10 -23.70
CA ASP A 171 -26.10 19.72 -23.00
C ASP A 171 -25.44 18.72 -22.01
N MET A 172 -26.23 17.89 -21.33
CA MET A 172 -25.74 16.79 -20.48
C MET A 172 -24.88 15.81 -21.27
N LYS A 173 -25.30 15.42 -22.49
CA LYS A 173 -24.49 14.59 -23.39
C LYS A 173 -23.15 15.25 -23.75
N GLN A 174 -23.19 16.57 -24.03
CA GLN A 174 -21.97 17.31 -24.38
C GLN A 174 -21.00 17.38 -23.19
N VAL A 175 -21.49 17.54 -21.95
CA VAL A 175 -20.63 17.49 -20.76
C VAL A 175 -19.85 16.16 -20.67
N PHE A 176 -20.52 15.02 -20.83
CA PHE A 176 -19.83 13.72 -20.81
C PHE A 176 -18.83 13.58 -21.97
N LEU A 177 -19.15 14.08 -23.15
CA LEU A 177 -18.26 14.05 -24.30
C LEU A 177 -17.02 14.95 -24.06
N LEU A 178 -17.19 16.11 -23.44
CA LEU A 178 -16.09 16.99 -23.07
C LEU A 178 -15.17 16.32 -22.04
N MET A 179 -15.75 15.63 -21.04
CA MET A 179 -14.96 14.86 -20.07
C MET A 179 -14.15 13.75 -20.79
N ASP A 180 -14.74 13.05 -21.75
CA ASP A 180 -14.05 12.02 -22.52
C ASP A 180 -12.88 12.61 -23.33
N TYR A 181 -13.08 13.71 -24.05
CA TYR A 181 -12.00 14.41 -24.77
C TYR A 181 -10.86 14.85 -23.84
N TRP A 182 -11.21 15.43 -22.69
CA TRP A 182 -10.21 15.86 -21.71
C TRP A 182 -9.39 14.69 -21.17
N GLN A 183 -10.05 13.58 -20.88
CA GLN A 183 -9.38 12.38 -20.37
C GLN A 183 -8.45 11.73 -21.39
N GLN A 184 -8.82 11.71 -22.66
CA GLN A 184 -7.98 11.15 -23.72
C GLN A 184 -6.82 12.08 -24.10
N ALA A 185 -7.08 13.38 -24.10
CA ALA A 185 -6.12 14.46 -24.29
C ALA A 185 -5.14 14.28 -25.49
N THR A 186 -5.54 13.63 -26.57
CA THR A 186 -4.80 13.71 -27.83
C THR A 186 -5.01 15.10 -28.43
N TYR A 187 -4.15 15.50 -29.38
CA TYR A 187 -4.36 16.77 -30.09
C TYR A 187 -5.75 16.83 -30.75
N THR A 188 -6.19 15.75 -31.38
CA THR A 188 -7.52 15.65 -32.01
C THR A 188 -8.65 15.76 -30.99
N ASP A 189 -8.48 15.20 -29.78
CA ASP A 189 -9.47 15.29 -28.70
C ASP A 189 -9.53 16.71 -28.13
N ILE A 190 -8.40 17.37 -27.89
CA ILE A 190 -8.34 18.75 -27.42
C ILE A 190 -8.86 19.72 -28.48
N GLU A 191 -8.51 19.53 -29.76
CA GLU A 191 -9.10 20.30 -30.87
C GLU A 191 -10.63 20.14 -30.87
N SER A 192 -11.12 18.92 -30.76
CA SER A 192 -12.57 18.61 -30.74
C SER A 192 -13.28 19.16 -29.48
N PHE A 193 -12.61 19.11 -28.34
CA PHE A 193 -13.08 19.72 -27.08
C PHE A 193 -13.36 21.23 -27.27
N PHE A 194 -12.36 21.96 -27.80
CA PHE A 194 -12.53 23.40 -28.04
C PHE A 194 -13.52 23.70 -29.15
N TYR A 195 -13.47 22.96 -30.27
CA TYR A 195 -14.45 23.16 -31.36
C TYR A 195 -15.88 22.92 -30.88
N LEU A 196 -16.12 21.93 -30.03
CA LEU A 196 -17.43 21.69 -29.43
C LEU A 196 -17.91 22.89 -28.62
N ILE A 197 -17.07 23.42 -27.71
CA ILE A 197 -17.40 24.56 -26.85
C ILE A 197 -17.61 25.82 -27.69
N LEU A 198 -16.63 26.17 -28.49
CA LEU A 198 -16.62 27.40 -29.27
C LEU A 198 -17.78 27.46 -30.25
N ARG A 199 -18.04 26.36 -30.96
CA ARG A 199 -19.09 26.25 -31.95
C ARG A 199 -20.49 26.26 -31.33
N ARG A 200 -20.71 25.53 -30.27
CA ARG A 200 -22.08 25.32 -29.72
C ARG A 200 -22.48 26.33 -28.63
N TYR A 201 -21.51 26.81 -27.87
CA TYR A 201 -21.76 27.63 -26.70
C TYR A 201 -21.19 29.04 -26.80
N CYS A 202 -20.27 29.28 -27.75
CA CYS A 202 -19.65 30.60 -27.94
C CYS A 202 -19.89 31.23 -29.30
N GLY A 203 -20.89 30.76 -30.05
CA GLY A 203 -21.36 31.38 -31.30
C GLY A 203 -20.48 31.24 -32.55
N ARG A 204 -19.42 30.39 -32.48
CA ARG A 204 -18.47 30.22 -33.59
C ARG A 204 -18.87 29.08 -34.52
N SER A 205 -20.04 29.26 -35.19
CA SER A 205 -20.62 28.25 -36.07
C SER A 205 -19.79 27.90 -37.32
N PHE A 206 -18.81 28.75 -37.67
CA PHE A 206 -17.87 28.53 -38.79
C PHE A 206 -16.81 27.45 -38.53
N LEU A 207 -16.59 27.08 -37.27
CA LEU A 207 -15.60 26.08 -36.90
C LEU A 207 -16.02 24.68 -37.35
N PRO A 208 -15.06 23.77 -37.64
CA PRO A 208 -15.36 22.38 -37.98
C PRO A 208 -16.16 21.67 -36.88
N LYS A 209 -16.87 20.64 -37.29
CA LYS A 209 -17.56 19.76 -36.35
C LYS A 209 -16.55 18.92 -35.59
N GLU A 210 -16.84 18.70 -34.32
CA GLU A 210 -16.05 17.84 -33.45
C GLU A 210 -15.92 16.43 -34.03
N LYS A 211 -14.72 15.83 -33.92
CA LYS A 211 -14.45 14.45 -34.30
C LYS A 211 -14.85 13.49 -33.17
N PRO A 212 -15.09 12.20 -33.42
CA PRO A 212 -15.26 11.22 -32.32
C PRO A 212 -14.07 11.18 -31.41
N CYS A 213 -14.33 10.94 -30.11
CA CYS A 213 -13.29 10.83 -29.10
C CYS A 213 -12.36 9.63 -29.41
N THR A 214 -11.07 9.86 -29.29
CA THR A 214 -10.04 8.83 -29.42
C THR A 214 -10.04 7.95 -28.18
N MET A 215 -10.05 6.62 -28.35
CA MET A 215 -9.98 5.71 -27.20
C MET A 215 -8.56 5.18 -27.02
N ARG A 216 -7.98 5.37 -25.81
CA ARG A 216 -6.62 4.97 -25.46
C ARG A 216 -6.58 3.75 -24.54
N TYR A 217 -7.37 2.72 -24.82
CA TYR A 217 -7.26 1.45 -24.09
C TYR A 217 -7.30 0.26 -25.06
N GLY A 218 -6.61 -0.82 -24.66
CA GLY A 218 -6.39 -2.00 -25.47
C GLY A 218 -4.91 -2.24 -25.72
N ILE A 219 -4.56 -3.03 -26.75
CA ILE A 219 -3.16 -3.32 -27.06
C ILE A 219 -2.54 -2.15 -27.81
N TYR A 220 -1.37 -1.70 -27.32
CA TYR A 220 -0.60 -0.61 -27.91
C TYR A 220 0.17 -1.09 -29.14
N LEU A 221 -0.25 -0.63 -30.32
CA LEU A 221 0.43 -0.97 -31.58
C LEU A 221 1.39 0.12 -32.06
N LYS A 222 0.92 1.34 -32.05
CA LYS A 222 1.60 2.57 -32.42
C LYS A 222 0.63 3.73 -32.18
N ASP A 223 1.11 4.97 -32.02
CA ASP A 223 0.20 6.11 -31.97
C ASP A 223 -0.58 6.28 -33.31
N PRO A 224 -1.90 6.47 -33.29
CA PRO A 224 -2.82 6.29 -32.17
C PRO A 224 -3.10 4.80 -31.88
N PHE A 225 -3.57 4.50 -30.69
CA PHE A 225 -3.89 3.14 -30.24
C PHE A 225 -4.96 2.50 -31.11
N SER A 226 -4.83 1.20 -31.36
CA SER A 226 -5.89 0.45 -31.97
C SER A 226 -6.89 -0.07 -30.95
N LEU A 227 -8.16 0.04 -31.31
CA LEU A 227 -9.28 -0.43 -30.50
C LEU A 227 -9.33 -1.95 -30.35
N VAL A 228 -9.92 -2.37 -29.28
CA VAL A 228 -10.19 -3.73 -28.85
C VAL A 228 -11.19 -4.42 -29.78
N CYS A 229 -10.79 -5.54 -30.36
CA CYS A 229 -11.69 -6.50 -30.99
C CYS A 229 -11.36 -7.91 -30.47
N GLU A 230 -12.26 -8.88 -30.67
CA GLU A 230 -12.08 -10.24 -30.17
C GLU A 230 -10.77 -10.91 -30.63
N ASP A 231 -10.33 -10.60 -31.85
CA ASP A 231 -9.12 -11.15 -32.48
C ASP A 231 -7.90 -10.21 -32.38
N VAL A 232 -7.91 -9.26 -31.44
CA VAL A 232 -6.88 -8.21 -31.35
C VAL A 232 -5.48 -8.77 -31.14
N LEU A 233 -5.33 -9.86 -30.36
CA LEU A 233 -4.03 -10.50 -30.13
C LEU A 233 -3.45 -11.09 -31.41
N ASP A 234 -4.25 -11.78 -32.19
CA ASP A 234 -3.80 -12.35 -33.44
C ASP A 234 -3.41 -11.25 -34.47
N LYS A 235 -4.15 -10.15 -34.49
CA LYS A 235 -3.78 -8.96 -35.30
C LYS A 235 -2.49 -8.29 -34.81
N TYR A 236 -2.33 -8.20 -33.51
CA TYR A 236 -1.11 -7.68 -32.89
C TYR A 236 0.11 -8.51 -33.28
N TRP A 237 0.05 -9.83 -33.05
CA TRP A 237 1.15 -10.74 -33.34
C TRP A 237 1.42 -10.97 -34.82
N LYS A 238 0.47 -10.67 -35.74
CA LYS A 238 0.75 -10.57 -37.16
C LYS A 238 1.66 -9.40 -37.54
N LYS A 239 1.54 -8.27 -36.79
CA LYS A 239 2.37 -7.07 -37.00
C LYS A 239 3.67 -7.11 -36.23
N ASN A 240 3.69 -7.81 -35.13
CA ASN A 240 4.84 -8.00 -34.20
C ASN A 240 5.08 -9.50 -34.07
N PRO A 241 5.92 -10.12 -34.92
CA PRO A 241 6.03 -11.58 -35.00
C PRO A 241 6.30 -12.21 -33.61
N TYR A 242 5.44 -13.16 -33.25
CA TYR A 242 5.54 -13.91 -31.99
C TYR A 242 6.60 -14.99 -32.11
N ASP A 243 7.58 -14.96 -31.24
CA ASP A 243 8.61 -16.01 -31.13
C ASP A 243 8.25 -16.97 -29.99
N LYS A 244 7.95 -18.22 -30.30
CA LYS A 244 7.58 -19.26 -29.33
C LYS A 244 8.73 -19.64 -28.39
N GLY A 245 9.97 -19.32 -28.76
CA GLY A 245 11.16 -19.57 -27.93
C GLY A 245 11.44 -18.47 -26.88
N ARG A 246 10.68 -17.39 -26.90
CA ARG A 246 10.82 -16.25 -26.00
C ARG A 246 9.66 -16.14 -25.03
N ASP A 247 9.96 -15.76 -23.79
CA ASP A 247 8.93 -15.38 -22.81
C ASP A 247 8.10 -14.20 -23.29
N THR A 248 6.86 -14.15 -22.84
CA THR A 248 5.95 -13.03 -23.13
C THR A 248 5.77 -12.19 -21.88
N ILE A 249 6.14 -10.91 -21.95
CA ILE A 249 5.96 -9.94 -20.90
C ILE A 249 4.76 -9.06 -21.21
N ALA A 250 3.72 -9.14 -20.38
CA ALA A 250 2.62 -8.21 -20.43
C ALA A 250 2.99 -6.91 -19.70
N PHE A 251 2.86 -5.79 -20.37
CA PHE A 251 3.17 -4.49 -19.80
C PHE A 251 1.90 -3.65 -19.72
N LEU A 252 1.41 -3.44 -18.50
CA LEU A 252 0.22 -2.65 -18.21
C LEU A 252 0.60 -1.20 -17.91
N PHE A 253 -0.08 -0.27 -18.54
CA PHE A 253 0.13 1.15 -18.31
C PHE A 253 -1.18 1.93 -18.44
N TYR A 254 -1.20 3.15 -17.90
CA TYR A 254 -2.40 3.97 -17.93
C TYR A 254 -2.71 4.44 -19.35
N GLY A 255 -3.88 4.09 -19.85
CA GLY A 255 -4.34 4.45 -21.19
C GLY A 255 -4.75 5.91 -21.32
N HIS A 256 -5.06 6.58 -20.21
CA HIS A 256 -5.40 8.00 -20.17
C HIS A 256 -4.15 8.86 -19.97
N ALA A 257 -4.17 10.05 -20.54
CA ALA A 257 -3.08 11.01 -20.44
C ALA A 257 -3.06 11.80 -19.11
N TYR A 258 -3.50 11.19 -18.00
CA TYR A 258 -3.64 11.86 -16.72
C TYR A 258 -2.75 11.22 -15.66
N PRO A 259 -2.11 12.02 -14.77
CA PRO A 259 -1.84 13.46 -14.87
C PRO A 259 -0.74 13.81 -15.89
N ASN A 260 0.10 12.83 -16.29
CA ASN A 260 1.24 12.96 -17.20
C ASN A 260 1.21 11.87 -18.27
N ASP A 261 1.88 12.10 -19.39
CA ASP A 261 1.99 11.09 -20.44
C ASP A 261 3.04 10.03 -20.08
N TYR A 262 2.60 8.80 -19.88
CA TYR A 262 3.45 7.64 -19.58
C TYR A 262 4.15 7.06 -20.83
N LEU A 263 3.77 7.47 -22.04
CA LEU A 263 4.28 6.88 -23.28
C LEU A 263 5.80 6.91 -23.45
N PRO A 264 6.54 7.96 -23.05
CA PRO A 264 8.00 7.95 -23.12
C PRO A 264 8.61 6.79 -22.32
N ILE A 265 8.09 6.54 -21.11
CA ILE A 265 8.53 5.44 -20.24
C ILE A 265 8.17 4.09 -20.86
N VAL A 266 6.91 3.95 -21.35
CA VAL A 266 6.42 2.74 -22.02
C VAL A 266 7.29 2.37 -23.23
N ARG A 267 7.64 3.34 -24.06
CA ARG A 267 8.48 3.12 -25.26
C ARG A 267 9.85 2.57 -24.87
N ILE A 268 10.54 3.19 -23.96
CA ILE A 268 11.89 2.80 -23.53
C ILE A 268 11.88 1.41 -22.89
N ILE A 269 10.93 1.13 -22.00
CA ILE A 269 10.81 -0.20 -21.38
C ILE A 269 10.52 -1.26 -22.46
N CYS A 270 9.58 -0.99 -23.37
CA CYS A 270 9.26 -1.91 -24.45
C CYS A 270 10.44 -2.11 -25.42
N GLU A 271 11.22 -1.10 -25.73
CA GLU A 271 12.40 -1.20 -26.59
C GLU A 271 13.46 -2.11 -25.96
N LYS A 272 13.83 -1.86 -24.69
CA LYS A 272 14.81 -2.71 -23.97
C LYS A 272 14.36 -4.18 -23.85
N LEU A 273 13.07 -4.41 -23.58
CA LEU A 273 12.56 -5.77 -23.42
C LEU A 273 12.41 -6.53 -24.75
N ARG A 274 12.12 -5.84 -25.86
CA ARG A 274 11.94 -6.48 -27.19
C ARG A 274 13.17 -7.19 -27.72
N GLU A 275 14.34 -6.83 -27.26
CA GLU A 275 15.57 -7.50 -27.64
C GLU A 275 15.56 -8.99 -27.27
N LYS A 276 14.96 -9.33 -26.11
CA LYS A 276 14.98 -10.67 -25.52
C LYS A 276 13.60 -11.34 -25.42
N TYR A 277 12.50 -10.56 -25.41
CA TYR A 277 11.17 -11.04 -25.07
C TYR A 277 10.10 -10.67 -26.08
N ASN A 278 9.02 -11.44 -26.12
CA ASN A 278 7.76 -11.01 -26.69
C ASN A 278 7.12 -9.99 -25.77
N ILE A 279 6.72 -8.82 -26.25
CA ILE A 279 6.12 -7.77 -25.45
C ILE A 279 4.68 -7.56 -25.83
N LEU A 280 3.79 -7.61 -24.82
CA LEU A 280 2.37 -7.33 -24.96
C LEU A 280 2.02 -6.05 -24.18
N PRO A 281 2.14 -4.86 -24.79
CA PRO A 281 1.84 -3.60 -24.11
C PRO A 281 0.33 -3.36 -24.13
N ILE A 282 -0.27 -3.22 -22.94
CA ILE A 282 -1.71 -3.07 -22.74
C ILE A 282 -1.98 -1.73 -22.05
N ALA A 283 -2.66 -0.84 -22.77
CA ALA A 283 -3.23 0.36 -22.19
C ALA A 283 -4.54 0.01 -21.48
N PHE A 284 -4.65 0.34 -20.19
CA PHE A 284 -5.75 -0.04 -19.34
C PHE A 284 -6.28 1.15 -18.55
N SER A 285 -7.58 1.26 -18.31
CA SER A 285 -8.19 2.44 -17.69
C SER A 285 -8.69 2.22 -16.26
N GLN A 286 -8.95 1.01 -15.83
CA GLN A 286 -9.50 0.65 -14.52
C GLN A 286 -10.90 1.22 -14.20
N ASN A 287 -11.61 1.79 -15.15
CA ASN A 287 -12.84 2.53 -14.91
C ASN A 287 -14.12 1.72 -15.07
N GLU A 288 -14.06 0.51 -15.66
CA GLU A 288 -15.23 -0.32 -15.93
C GLU A 288 -15.01 -1.79 -15.57
N ASP A 289 -16.05 -2.50 -15.08
CA ASP A 289 -15.97 -3.95 -14.81
C ASP A 289 -15.65 -4.78 -16.04
N ARG A 290 -16.07 -4.30 -17.22
CA ARG A 290 -15.72 -4.90 -18.51
C ARG A 290 -14.23 -4.86 -18.83
N ASP A 291 -13.50 -3.92 -18.22
CA ASP A 291 -12.07 -3.81 -18.39
C ASP A 291 -11.35 -5.01 -17.78
N GLN A 292 -11.85 -5.58 -16.68
CA GLN A 292 -11.29 -6.80 -16.09
C GLN A 292 -11.50 -8.03 -16.95
N GLU A 293 -12.69 -8.21 -17.53
CA GLU A 293 -12.95 -9.30 -18.47
C GLU A 293 -12.02 -9.20 -19.68
N LYS A 294 -11.81 -8.00 -20.20
CA LYS A 294 -10.87 -7.75 -21.30
C LYS A 294 -9.43 -8.01 -20.86
N LEU A 295 -9.02 -7.54 -19.68
CA LEU A 295 -7.69 -7.81 -19.15
C LEU A 295 -7.44 -9.31 -19.03
N LYS A 296 -8.39 -10.05 -18.47
CA LYS A 296 -8.34 -11.51 -18.42
C LYS A 296 -8.22 -12.13 -19.82
N SER A 297 -8.99 -11.62 -20.78
CA SER A 297 -8.93 -12.10 -22.16
C SER A 297 -7.59 -11.87 -22.85
N TYR A 298 -6.80 -10.88 -22.41
CA TYR A 298 -5.45 -10.63 -22.94
C TYR A 298 -4.39 -11.44 -22.22
N LEU A 299 -4.48 -11.57 -20.89
CA LEU A 299 -3.45 -12.17 -20.06
C LEU A 299 -3.55 -13.69 -19.98
N CYS A 300 -4.78 -14.24 -19.86
CA CYS A 300 -4.99 -15.67 -19.62
C CYS A 300 -5.17 -16.47 -20.92
N GLN A 301 -4.33 -16.23 -21.93
CA GLN A 301 -4.41 -16.91 -23.25
C GLN A 301 -3.46 -18.09 -23.34
N LYS A 302 -3.99 -19.28 -23.58
CA LYS A 302 -3.16 -20.49 -23.81
C LYS A 302 -2.27 -20.39 -25.07
N LYS A 303 -2.72 -19.66 -26.07
CA LYS A 303 -2.00 -19.50 -27.35
C LYS A 303 -0.77 -18.60 -27.23
N TYR A 304 -0.82 -17.62 -26.35
CA TYR A 304 0.22 -16.63 -26.10
C TYR A 304 0.42 -16.49 -24.58
N PRO A 305 1.01 -17.51 -23.94
CA PRO A 305 1.16 -17.51 -22.49
C PRO A 305 2.03 -16.35 -22.04
N VAL A 306 1.63 -15.69 -20.95
CA VAL A 306 2.37 -14.60 -20.30
C VAL A 306 3.26 -15.20 -19.23
N SER A 307 4.54 -14.80 -19.18
CA SER A 307 5.54 -15.24 -18.20
C SER A 307 5.74 -14.25 -17.04
N ALA A 308 5.43 -12.96 -17.25
CA ALA A 308 5.44 -11.94 -16.21
C ALA A 308 4.53 -10.77 -16.57
N VAL A 309 4.03 -10.08 -15.55
CA VAL A 309 3.24 -8.85 -15.71
C VAL A 309 4.01 -7.70 -15.08
N ILE A 310 4.33 -6.68 -15.89
CA ILE A 310 4.83 -5.38 -15.41
C ILE A 310 3.65 -4.40 -15.42
N ASN A 311 3.44 -3.65 -14.34
CA ASN A 311 2.37 -2.68 -14.23
C ASN A 311 2.88 -1.36 -13.62
N THR A 312 2.87 -0.28 -14.41
CA THR A 312 3.25 1.07 -13.96
C THR A 312 2.09 1.94 -13.50
N MET A 313 0.86 1.43 -13.56
CA MET A 313 -0.32 2.21 -13.16
C MET A 313 -0.37 2.45 -11.65
N PRO A 314 -0.73 3.65 -11.18
CA PRO A 314 -1.04 3.89 -9.77
C PRO A 314 -2.33 3.16 -9.34
N PHE A 315 -2.59 3.13 -8.05
CA PHE A 315 -3.73 2.47 -7.41
C PHE A 315 -3.69 0.92 -7.52
N ARG A 316 -4.68 0.28 -6.97
CA ARG A 316 -4.88 -1.17 -7.06
C ARG A 316 -5.27 -1.56 -8.48
N LEU A 317 -4.84 -2.74 -8.91
CA LEU A 317 -5.31 -3.29 -10.19
C LEU A 317 -6.83 -3.52 -10.13
N GLY A 318 -7.56 -2.98 -11.10
CA GLY A 318 -9.02 -3.06 -11.14
C GLY A 318 -9.77 -2.08 -10.22
N ALA A 319 -9.05 -1.19 -9.49
CA ALA A 319 -9.66 -0.17 -8.68
C ALA A 319 -8.89 1.15 -8.79
N GLY A 320 -9.44 2.10 -9.53
CA GLY A 320 -8.91 3.46 -9.66
C GLY A 320 -9.37 4.38 -8.54
N PRO A 321 -9.15 5.71 -8.67
CA PRO A 321 -9.54 6.70 -7.67
C PRO A 321 -11.02 6.66 -7.29
N MET A 322 -11.88 6.28 -8.22
CA MET A 322 -13.33 6.18 -8.06
C MET A 322 -13.80 4.84 -7.50
N GLY A 323 -12.89 3.99 -7.01
CA GLY A 323 -13.18 2.62 -6.62
C GLY A 323 -13.10 1.64 -7.78
N GLY A 324 -13.63 0.43 -7.61
CA GLY A 324 -13.61 -0.65 -8.60
C GLY A 324 -13.68 -2.03 -7.94
N ASN A 325 -13.27 -3.07 -8.68
CA ASN A 325 -13.25 -4.45 -8.20
C ASN A 325 -11.81 -4.99 -8.14
N ALA A 326 -11.08 -4.63 -7.08
CA ALA A 326 -9.72 -5.11 -6.86
C ALA A 326 -9.64 -6.63 -6.63
N ASP A 327 -10.65 -7.22 -5.97
CA ASP A 327 -10.68 -8.66 -5.70
C ASP A 327 -10.72 -9.48 -6.99
N GLY A 328 -11.50 -9.02 -7.98
CA GLY A 328 -11.53 -9.65 -9.30
C GLY A 328 -10.19 -9.57 -10.04
N ALA A 329 -9.45 -8.47 -9.89
CA ALA A 329 -8.12 -8.34 -10.47
C ALA A 329 -7.09 -9.25 -9.79
N VAL A 330 -7.12 -9.35 -8.46
CA VAL A 330 -6.28 -10.28 -7.69
C VAL A 330 -6.57 -11.73 -8.11
N GLN A 331 -7.82 -12.05 -8.40
CA GLN A 331 -8.18 -13.39 -8.91
C GLN A 331 -7.53 -13.69 -10.28
N ILE A 332 -7.43 -12.69 -11.17
CA ILE A 332 -6.70 -12.84 -12.44
C ILE A 332 -5.22 -13.15 -12.19
N LEU A 333 -4.59 -12.44 -11.26
CA LEU A 333 -3.18 -12.69 -10.89
C LEU A 333 -2.96 -14.07 -10.30
N LYS A 334 -3.89 -14.55 -9.46
CA LYS A 334 -3.86 -15.93 -8.93
C LYS A 334 -4.02 -17.00 -10.02
N GLU A 335 -4.83 -16.74 -11.05
CA GLU A 335 -4.99 -17.66 -12.18
C GLU A 335 -3.77 -17.69 -13.09
N LEU A 336 -3.06 -16.55 -13.24
CA LEU A 336 -1.87 -16.42 -14.07
C LEU A 336 -0.64 -17.13 -13.48
N GLN A 337 -0.49 -17.12 -12.15
CA GLN A 337 0.67 -17.70 -11.44
C GLN A 337 2.02 -17.19 -11.94
N VAL A 338 2.12 -15.89 -12.29
CA VAL A 338 3.36 -15.25 -12.77
C VAL A 338 3.73 -14.04 -11.92
N PRO A 339 5.00 -13.62 -11.87
CA PRO A 339 5.40 -12.47 -11.06
C PRO A 339 4.69 -11.20 -11.52
N TYR A 340 4.12 -10.47 -10.55
CA TYR A 340 3.44 -9.19 -10.75
C TYR A 340 4.34 -8.05 -10.29
N ILE A 341 5.07 -7.47 -11.25
CA ILE A 341 6.11 -6.47 -11.03
C ILE A 341 5.50 -5.07 -11.10
N LYS A 342 5.79 -4.23 -10.12
CA LYS A 342 5.09 -2.98 -9.89
C LYS A 342 6.00 -1.75 -9.80
N PRO A 343 6.80 -1.43 -10.82
CA PRO A 343 7.49 -0.16 -10.88
C PRO A 343 6.48 0.98 -11.05
N PHE A 344 6.88 2.20 -10.68
CA PHE A 344 6.00 3.36 -10.76
C PHE A 344 6.71 4.61 -11.29
N CYS A 345 5.93 5.68 -11.56
CA CYS A 345 6.46 6.96 -11.97
C CYS A 345 6.11 8.02 -10.92
N LEU A 346 7.07 8.87 -10.60
CA LEU A 346 6.91 10.05 -9.75
C LEU A 346 6.43 11.21 -10.63
N THR A 347 5.18 11.63 -10.41
CA THR A 347 4.50 12.59 -11.28
C THR A 347 4.59 14.03 -10.78
N LYS A 348 5.12 14.24 -9.58
CA LYS A 348 5.16 15.55 -8.90
C LYS A 348 6.56 16.10 -8.65
N ILE A 349 7.60 15.29 -8.86
CA ILE A 349 8.98 15.71 -8.60
C ILE A 349 9.91 15.33 -9.76
N THR A 350 10.96 16.16 -9.94
CA THR A 350 12.04 15.92 -10.90
C THR A 350 13.03 14.88 -10.38
N GLU A 351 13.92 14.39 -11.25
CA GLU A 351 14.94 13.41 -10.88
C GLU A 351 15.87 13.94 -9.78
N GLN A 352 16.33 15.19 -9.90
CA GLN A 352 17.18 15.80 -8.89
C GLN A 352 16.49 15.84 -7.53
N ARG A 353 15.25 16.31 -7.45
CA ARG A 353 14.50 16.34 -6.18
C ARG A 353 14.25 14.95 -5.60
N TRP A 354 14.02 13.95 -6.46
CA TRP A 354 13.92 12.57 -6.00
C TRP A 354 15.24 12.07 -5.44
N GLN A 355 16.38 12.37 -6.08
CA GLN A 355 17.69 11.97 -5.57
C GLN A 355 17.98 12.59 -4.19
N GLU A 356 17.61 13.83 -3.98
CA GLU A 356 17.81 14.57 -2.71
C GLU A 356 16.82 14.15 -1.60
N ALA A 357 15.61 13.72 -1.94
CA ALA A 357 14.57 13.37 -0.96
C ALA A 357 14.89 12.05 -0.24
N SER A 358 14.60 11.97 1.07
CA SER A 358 14.73 10.73 1.87
C SER A 358 13.67 9.68 1.53
N ALA A 359 12.51 10.10 1.03
CA ALA A 359 11.37 9.22 0.72
C ALA A 359 10.52 9.80 -0.42
N VAL A 360 9.64 8.98 -0.97
CA VAL A 360 8.55 9.40 -1.84
C VAL A 360 7.51 10.17 -1.02
N ASN A 361 6.93 11.23 -1.57
CA ASN A 361 5.91 11.99 -0.85
C ASN A 361 4.69 11.11 -0.47
N PRO A 362 4.00 11.42 0.64
CA PRO A 362 2.95 10.55 1.19
C PRO A 362 1.83 10.18 0.21
N GLY A 363 1.39 11.13 -0.62
CA GLY A 363 0.32 10.88 -1.60
C GLY A 363 0.74 9.91 -2.70
N GLU A 364 1.92 10.09 -3.29
CA GLU A 364 2.46 9.16 -4.30
C GLU A 364 2.85 7.81 -3.68
N PHE A 365 3.38 7.81 -2.47
CA PHE A 365 3.64 6.58 -1.71
C PHE A 365 2.38 5.74 -1.57
N LEU A 366 1.28 6.35 -1.13
CA LEU A 366 0.00 5.66 -0.96
C LEU A 366 -0.50 5.03 -2.27
N ILE A 367 -0.60 5.83 -3.34
CA ILE A 367 -1.22 5.37 -4.59
C ILE A 367 -0.30 4.51 -5.47
N SER A 368 1.02 4.70 -5.40
CA SER A 368 1.97 4.06 -6.31
C SER A 368 2.74 2.89 -5.69
N MET A 369 2.83 2.82 -4.36
CA MET A 369 3.48 1.72 -3.65
C MET A 369 2.51 0.92 -2.80
N LEU A 370 1.92 1.54 -1.77
CA LEU A 370 1.14 0.82 -0.76
C LEU A 370 -0.10 0.14 -1.35
N LEU A 371 -0.94 0.87 -2.10
CA LEU A 371 -2.14 0.29 -2.68
C LEU A 371 -1.85 -0.85 -3.66
N PRO A 372 -0.86 -0.73 -4.57
CA PRO A 372 -0.45 -1.85 -5.42
C PRO A 372 0.14 -3.06 -4.68
N GLU A 373 0.82 -2.85 -3.53
CA GLU A 373 1.31 -3.94 -2.70
C GLU A 373 0.16 -4.83 -2.18
N LEU A 374 -1.04 -4.24 -1.95
CA LEU A 374 -2.24 -4.99 -1.55
C LEU A 374 -2.73 -5.98 -2.61
N ASP A 375 -2.27 -5.85 -3.84
CA ASP A 375 -2.52 -6.80 -4.94
C ASP A 375 -1.35 -7.78 -5.15
N GLY A 376 -0.34 -7.75 -4.28
CA GLY A 376 0.85 -8.59 -4.38
C GLY A 376 1.93 -8.04 -5.31
N GLY A 377 1.89 -6.74 -5.62
CA GLY A 377 2.93 -6.08 -6.39
C GLY A 377 4.31 -6.17 -5.71
N ILE A 378 5.32 -6.56 -6.48
CA ILE A 378 6.73 -6.65 -6.07
C ILE A 378 7.58 -5.66 -6.87
N LEU A 379 8.81 -5.40 -6.43
CA LEU A 379 9.75 -4.48 -7.09
C LEU A 379 9.17 -3.06 -7.24
N THR A 380 8.66 -2.51 -6.13
CA THR A 380 8.06 -1.17 -6.08
C THR A 380 9.12 -0.08 -5.96
N PHE A 381 9.67 0.35 -7.10
CA PHE A 381 10.63 1.48 -7.18
C PHE A 381 10.36 2.35 -8.41
N PRO A 382 10.80 3.63 -8.41
CA PRO A 382 10.50 4.55 -9.50
C PRO A 382 11.33 4.23 -10.75
N VAL A 383 10.68 4.33 -11.93
CA VAL A 383 11.30 4.18 -13.26
C VAL A 383 11.14 5.43 -14.13
N GLY A 384 10.39 6.40 -13.64
CA GLY A 384 10.18 7.68 -14.30
C GLY A 384 9.89 8.80 -13.33
N VAL A 385 10.18 10.02 -13.72
CA VAL A 385 10.02 11.25 -12.96
C VAL A 385 9.40 12.34 -13.82
N MET A 386 8.93 13.41 -13.20
CA MET A 386 8.49 14.61 -13.92
C MET A 386 9.70 15.27 -14.62
N GLY A 387 9.51 15.73 -15.85
CA GLY A 387 10.50 16.52 -16.55
C GLY A 387 10.73 17.91 -15.94
N GLU A 388 11.81 18.57 -16.31
CA GLU A 388 12.21 19.87 -15.74
C GLU A 388 11.33 21.05 -16.20
N ALA A 389 10.69 20.95 -17.38
CA ALA A 389 9.80 22.01 -17.86
C ALA A 389 8.50 22.05 -17.04
N THR A 390 7.91 23.24 -16.90
CA THR A 390 6.66 23.47 -16.12
C THR A 390 5.50 22.59 -16.61
N VAL A 391 5.49 22.26 -17.89
CA VAL A 391 4.56 21.32 -18.52
C VAL A 391 5.39 20.38 -19.38
N SER A 392 5.69 19.19 -18.88
CA SER A 392 6.56 18.24 -19.59
C SER A 392 6.08 16.80 -19.43
N GLU A 393 6.39 15.98 -20.41
CA GLU A 393 6.21 14.53 -20.34
C GLU A 393 7.09 13.93 -19.24
N LEU A 394 6.73 12.74 -18.76
CA LEU A 394 7.56 11.99 -17.82
C LEU A 394 8.90 11.62 -18.50
N GLN A 395 9.96 11.73 -17.72
CA GLN A 395 11.31 11.37 -18.13
C GLN A 395 11.70 10.01 -17.53
N PRO A 396 12.35 9.11 -18.30
CA PRO A 396 12.78 7.81 -17.80
C PRO A 396 14.00 7.96 -16.87
N ILE A 397 14.01 7.18 -15.79
CA ILE A 397 15.21 6.95 -14.98
C ILE A 397 15.91 5.72 -15.55
N THR A 398 16.84 5.94 -16.48
CA THR A 398 17.44 4.86 -17.29
C THR A 398 18.07 3.78 -16.43
N GLU A 399 18.82 4.14 -15.38
CA GLU A 399 19.44 3.19 -14.45
C GLU A 399 18.39 2.31 -13.75
N ARG A 400 17.26 2.88 -13.32
CA ARG A 400 16.16 2.09 -12.71
C ARG A 400 15.46 1.18 -13.70
N ILE A 401 15.32 1.59 -14.94
CA ILE A 401 14.77 0.73 -16.01
C ILE A 401 15.72 -0.44 -16.29
N ASP A 402 17.03 -0.22 -16.32
CA ASP A 402 18.02 -1.28 -16.48
C ASP A 402 17.97 -2.27 -15.32
N THR A 403 17.87 -1.76 -14.10
CA THR A 403 17.66 -2.58 -12.90
C THR A 403 16.35 -3.38 -12.96
N LEU A 404 15.24 -2.77 -13.44
CA LEU A 404 13.96 -3.46 -13.64
C LEU A 404 14.11 -4.66 -14.58
N VAL A 405 14.79 -4.46 -15.73
CA VAL A 405 15.02 -5.54 -16.71
C VAL A 405 15.88 -6.65 -16.10
N ALA A 406 16.98 -6.32 -15.43
CA ALA A 406 17.85 -7.29 -14.81
C ALA A 406 17.16 -8.11 -13.69
N ARG A 407 16.32 -7.45 -12.87
CA ARG A 407 15.54 -8.17 -11.84
C ARG A 407 14.42 -9.03 -12.43
N LEU A 408 13.76 -8.58 -13.49
CA LEU A 408 12.81 -9.40 -14.24
C LEU A 408 13.49 -10.68 -14.75
N GLU A 409 14.70 -10.57 -15.31
CA GLU A 409 15.48 -11.73 -15.76
C GLU A 409 15.72 -12.75 -14.63
N GLY A 410 15.96 -12.29 -13.41
CA GLY A 410 16.09 -13.15 -12.23
C GLY A 410 14.83 -14.01 -11.99
N TYR A 411 13.64 -13.39 -12.00
CA TYR A 411 12.37 -14.14 -11.85
C TYR A 411 12.11 -15.11 -13.00
N LEU A 412 12.34 -14.67 -14.25
CA LEU A 412 12.16 -15.55 -15.41
C LEU A 412 13.18 -16.72 -15.41
N ARG A 413 14.36 -16.50 -14.86
CA ARG A 413 15.36 -17.55 -14.66
C ARG A 413 14.89 -18.59 -13.65
N LEU A 414 14.31 -18.18 -12.51
CA LEU A 414 13.72 -19.11 -11.55
C LEU A 414 12.62 -19.99 -12.15
N GLN A 415 11.78 -19.44 -13.05
CA GLN A 415 10.75 -20.21 -13.75
C GLN A 415 11.31 -21.28 -14.69
N LYS A 416 12.48 -21.04 -15.29
CA LYS A 416 13.06 -21.90 -16.33
C LYS A 416 14.02 -22.95 -15.80
N LEU A 417 14.73 -22.64 -14.72
CA LEU A 417 15.70 -23.57 -14.14
C LEU A 417 14.96 -24.77 -13.53
N ALA A 418 15.47 -25.97 -13.82
CA ALA A 418 15.05 -27.13 -13.06
C ALA A 418 15.48 -26.97 -11.58
N ASN A 419 14.70 -27.48 -10.64
CA ASN A 419 14.98 -27.29 -9.21
C ASN A 419 16.36 -27.77 -8.79
N GLN A 420 16.86 -28.84 -9.39
CA GLN A 420 18.20 -29.38 -9.13
C GLN A 420 19.35 -28.41 -9.53
N ASP A 421 19.08 -27.46 -10.44
CA ASP A 421 20.08 -26.54 -10.96
C ASP A 421 20.02 -25.16 -10.29
N LYS A 422 18.95 -24.86 -9.53
CA LYS A 422 18.77 -23.61 -8.79
C LYS A 422 19.75 -23.52 -7.63
N LYS A 423 20.44 -22.37 -7.52
CA LYS A 423 21.33 -22.03 -6.39
C LYS A 423 20.62 -21.09 -5.45
N LEU A 424 20.49 -21.45 -4.19
CA LEU A 424 19.76 -20.67 -3.17
C LEU A 424 20.70 -20.23 -2.06
N ALA A 425 20.55 -18.98 -1.59
CA ALA A 425 21.26 -18.49 -0.42
C ALA A 425 20.28 -18.21 0.72
N PHE A 426 20.37 -18.95 1.81
CA PHE A 426 19.68 -18.66 3.06
C PHE A 426 20.56 -17.79 3.93
N VAL A 427 20.00 -16.70 4.47
CA VAL A 427 20.73 -15.73 5.29
C VAL A 427 20.07 -15.65 6.66
N PHE A 428 20.84 -16.04 7.70
CA PHE A 428 20.42 -15.98 9.10
C PHE A 428 20.87 -14.69 9.76
N TYR A 429 20.05 -14.17 10.66
CA TYR A 429 20.33 -12.98 11.46
C TYR A 429 21.33 -13.25 12.60
N ASN A 430 22.17 -12.28 12.91
CA ASN A 430 23.21 -12.39 13.92
C ASN A 430 23.37 -11.08 14.72
N TYR A 431 22.36 -10.76 15.54
CA TYR A 431 22.42 -9.60 16.43
C TYR A 431 21.42 -9.76 17.59
N PRO A 432 21.69 -9.26 18.82
CA PRO A 432 22.98 -8.69 19.24
C PRO A 432 24.11 -9.73 19.29
N PRO A 433 25.40 -9.29 19.29
CA PRO A 433 26.52 -10.21 19.27
C PRO A 433 26.52 -11.17 20.46
N GLY A 434 26.63 -12.47 20.20
CA GLY A 434 26.70 -13.53 21.23
C GLY A 434 26.11 -14.84 20.71
N GLU A 435 26.60 -15.95 21.22
CA GLU A 435 26.21 -17.29 20.78
C GLU A 435 24.72 -17.58 20.92
N SER A 436 24.08 -17.06 21.98
CA SER A 436 22.66 -17.22 22.24
C SER A 436 21.76 -16.51 21.22
N ASN A 437 22.31 -15.57 20.43
CA ASN A 437 21.56 -14.75 19.49
C ASN A 437 21.78 -15.16 18.02
N VAL A 438 22.61 -16.16 17.77
CA VAL A 438 22.83 -16.67 16.42
C VAL A 438 21.52 -17.23 15.86
N ALA A 439 21.12 -16.74 14.69
CA ALA A 439 19.87 -17.09 14.03
C ALA A 439 18.61 -16.83 14.87
N SER A 440 18.66 -15.89 15.81
CA SER A 440 17.48 -15.52 16.61
C SER A 440 16.40 -14.89 15.75
N ALA A 441 15.13 -15.21 16.02
CA ALA A 441 13.98 -14.67 15.34
C ALA A 441 12.75 -14.64 16.28
N ALA A 442 11.85 -13.69 16.07
CA ALA A 442 10.66 -13.56 16.90
C ALA A 442 9.77 -14.80 16.79
N PHE A 443 9.57 -15.50 17.92
CA PHE A 443 8.70 -16.68 18.03
C PHE A 443 9.08 -17.90 17.16
N LEU A 444 10.23 -17.91 16.48
CA LEU A 444 10.64 -18.94 15.52
C LEU A 444 11.77 -19.80 16.09
N ASP A 445 11.66 -21.12 15.99
CA ASP A 445 12.80 -22.00 16.00
C ASP A 445 13.42 -21.99 14.59
N THR A 446 14.42 -21.13 14.43
CA THR A 446 15.02 -20.84 13.12
C THR A 446 15.73 -22.08 12.54
N PHE A 447 16.46 -22.82 13.37
CA PHE A 447 17.18 -24.00 12.88
C PHE A 447 16.23 -25.16 12.56
N ALA A 448 15.20 -25.40 13.37
CA ALA A 448 14.19 -26.41 13.05
C ALA A 448 13.39 -26.03 11.79
N SER A 449 13.05 -24.75 11.64
CA SER A 449 12.37 -24.25 10.44
C SER A 449 13.26 -24.32 9.18
N ALA A 450 14.55 -24.02 9.31
CA ALA A 450 15.50 -24.16 8.22
C ALA A 450 15.70 -25.64 7.82
N ALA A 451 15.78 -26.54 8.80
CA ALA A 451 15.85 -27.99 8.56
C ALA A 451 14.61 -28.47 7.80
N GLU A 452 13.40 -28.03 8.19
CA GLU A 452 12.17 -28.37 7.47
C GLU A 452 12.17 -27.77 6.04
N ALA A 453 12.62 -26.53 5.87
CA ALA A 453 12.78 -25.91 4.54
C ALA A 453 13.73 -26.74 3.64
N LEU A 454 14.91 -27.14 4.14
CA LEU A 454 15.85 -27.99 3.37
C LEU A 454 15.24 -29.34 2.99
N LYS A 455 14.49 -29.95 3.90
CA LYS A 455 13.76 -31.19 3.64
C LYS A 455 12.70 -31.03 2.55
N GLN A 456 11.92 -29.96 2.59
CA GLN A 456 10.91 -29.64 1.58
C GLN A 456 11.55 -29.33 0.21
N LEU A 457 12.66 -28.59 0.18
CA LEU A 457 13.45 -28.36 -1.03
C LEU A 457 13.95 -29.67 -1.64
N LYS A 458 14.49 -30.58 -0.82
CA LYS A 458 14.94 -31.91 -1.29
C LYS A 458 13.80 -32.72 -1.89
N GLN A 459 12.61 -32.69 -1.25
CA GLN A 459 11.40 -33.35 -1.77
C GLN A 459 10.93 -32.75 -3.09
N ALA A 460 11.09 -31.44 -3.26
CA ALA A 460 10.78 -30.72 -4.49
C ALA A 460 11.85 -30.88 -5.60
N GLY A 461 12.90 -31.68 -5.37
CA GLY A 461 13.92 -32.03 -6.37
C GLY A 461 15.10 -31.06 -6.44
N TYR A 462 15.30 -30.20 -5.43
CA TYR A 462 16.50 -29.38 -5.34
C TYR A 462 17.72 -30.24 -4.96
N GLN A 463 18.90 -29.87 -5.47
CA GLN A 463 20.15 -30.50 -5.08
C GLN A 463 20.63 -29.95 -3.73
N VAL A 464 20.15 -30.57 -2.66
CA VAL A 464 20.42 -30.12 -1.28
C VAL A 464 20.54 -31.34 -0.33
N GLU A 465 21.43 -31.23 0.65
CA GLU A 465 21.42 -32.07 1.83
C GLU A 465 20.42 -31.60 2.86
N ALA A 466 19.55 -32.50 3.32
CA ALA A 466 18.63 -32.18 4.40
C ALA A 466 19.35 -32.38 5.75
N LEU A 467 19.76 -31.26 6.35
CA LEU A 467 20.38 -31.25 7.68
C LEU A 467 19.33 -31.20 8.78
N THR A 468 19.65 -31.78 9.93
CA THR A 468 18.80 -31.65 11.13
C THR A 468 19.00 -30.31 11.81
N ALA A 469 18.08 -29.93 12.69
CA ALA A 469 18.19 -28.72 13.49
C ALA A 469 19.46 -28.73 14.38
N GLU A 470 19.80 -29.88 14.94
CA GLU A 470 21.00 -30.09 15.76
C GLU A 470 22.27 -29.87 14.94
N GLN A 471 22.36 -30.46 13.75
CA GLN A 471 23.49 -30.27 12.85
C GLN A 471 23.69 -28.82 12.45
N LEU A 472 22.59 -28.10 12.14
CA LEU A 472 22.62 -26.67 11.84
C LEU A 472 23.06 -25.85 13.07
N ARG A 473 22.59 -26.19 14.26
CA ARG A 473 22.97 -25.49 15.49
C ARG A 473 24.47 -25.73 15.80
N GLU A 474 24.97 -26.96 15.66
CA GLU A 474 26.39 -27.25 15.83
C GLU A 474 27.25 -26.46 14.83
N ALA A 475 26.86 -26.40 13.56
CA ALA A 475 27.60 -25.67 12.53
C ALA A 475 27.71 -24.15 12.78
N PHE A 476 26.70 -23.55 13.38
CA PHE A 476 26.66 -22.08 13.55
C PHE A 476 26.95 -21.58 14.98
N VAL A 477 26.73 -22.39 16.02
CA VAL A 477 26.83 -21.98 17.43
C VAL A 477 28.06 -22.51 18.13
N MET A 478 28.42 -23.77 17.93
CA MET A 478 29.48 -24.44 18.74
C MET A 478 30.91 -24.10 18.31
N ASP A 479 31.13 -23.64 17.07
CA ASP A 479 32.50 -23.48 16.55
C ASP A 479 32.90 -22.02 16.30
N GLY A 480 32.03 -21.05 16.51
CA GLY A 480 32.32 -19.60 16.33
C GLY A 480 32.89 -19.18 14.97
N ASN A 481 33.39 -20.10 14.21
CA ASN A 481 34.10 -19.94 12.92
C ASN A 481 33.35 -20.49 11.70
N CYS A 482 32.21 -21.18 11.84
CA CYS A 482 31.51 -21.85 10.71
C CYS A 482 32.50 -22.63 9.82
N ASN A 483 33.48 -23.31 10.41
CA ASN A 483 34.31 -24.28 9.70
C ASN A 483 33.42 -25.46 9.33
N ALA A 484 33.75 -26.14 8.22
CA ALA A 484 32.98 -27.27 7.73
C ALA A 484 32.61 -28.21 8.88
N PRO A 485 31.32 -28.61 8.98
CA PRO A 485 30.91 -29.47 10.07
C PRO A 485 31.69 -30.79 10.06
N GLN A 486 32.01 -31.32 11.24
CA GLN A 486 32.75 -32.61 11.37
C GLN A 486 32.02 -33.80 10.73
N TRP A 487 30.78 -33.63 10.29
CA TRP A 487 29.96 -34.65 9.61
C TRP A 487 30.03 -34.58 8.07
N SER A 488 30.71 -33.59 7.46
CA SER A 488 31.00 -33.62 6.02
C SER A 488 32.32 -34.30 5.77
N ASP A 489 32.31 -35.31 4.91
CA ASP A 489 33.54 -36.03 4.49
C ASP A 489 34.52 -35.15 3.70
N GLU A 490 34.09 -33.95 3.31
CA GLU A 490 34.87 -32.91 2.67
C GLU A 490 34.98 -31.71 3.60
N ALA A 491 36.11 -31.59 4.31
CA ALA A 491 36.47 -30.35 5.01
C ALA A 491 36.66 -29.23 3.97
N GLU A 492 35.58 -28.49 3.63
CA GLU A 492 35.75 -27.32 2.79
C GLU A 492 36.62 -26.30 3.54
N ALA A 493 37.60 -25.71 2.86
CA ALA A 493 38.39 -24.63 3.37
C ALA A 493 37.43 -23.46 3.74
N ALA A 494 37.75 -22.69 4.80
CA ALA A 494 36.96 -21.54 5.20
C ALA A 494 36.63 -20.65 3.98
N ILE A 495 35.35 -20.37 3.75
CA ILE A 495 34.94 -19.57 2.60
C ILE A 495 35.47 -18.15 2.79
N THR A 496 36.21 -17.64 1.83
CA THR A 496 36.71 -16.27 1.82
C THR A 496 36.30 -15.58 0.51
N TYR A 497 36.06 -14.27 0.56
CA TYR A 497 35.80 -13.48 -0.63
C TYR A 497 36.75 -12.29 -0.70
N ARG A 498 37.39 -12.14 -1.86
CA ARG A 498 38.36 -11.07 -2.08
C ARG A 498 37.65 -9.78 -2.53
N LEU A 499 37.75 -8.73 -1.70
CA LEU A 499 37.18 -7.43 -1.96
C LEU A 499 38.28 -6.35 -1.79
N ASP A 500 38.42 -5.49 -2.79
CA ASP A 500 39.39 -4.38 -2.79
C ASP A 500 40.85 -4.83 -2.52
N GLY A 501 41.18 -6.10 -2.83
CA GLY A 501 42.54 -6.67 -2.65
C GLY A 501 42.76 -7.39 -1.32
N GLU A 502 41.78 -7.36 -0.40
CA GLU A 502 41.81 -8.05 0.89
C GLU A 502 40.83 -9.22 0.90
N ASP A 503 41.16 -10.27 1.67
CA ASP A 503 40.35 -11.46 1.81
C ASP A 503 39.49 -11.38 3.08
N TYR A 504 38.15 -11.44 2.92
CA TYR A 504 37.18 -11.37 4.02
C TYR A 504 36.54 -12.75 4.24
N PRO A 505 36.39 -13.21 5.49
CA PRO A 505 35.72 -14.46 5.77
C PRO A 505 34.23 -14.35 5.50
N VAL A 506 33.64 -15.33 4.83
CA VAL A 506 32.22 -15.49 4.60
C VAL A 506 31.73 -16.62 5.49
N LYS A 507 31.03 -16.27 6.58
CA LYS A 507 30.49 -17.26 7.51
C LYS A 507 29.30 -17.99 6.91
N GLY A 508 29.43 -19.30 6.71
CA GLY A 508 28.34 -20.10 6.15
C GLY A 508 28.83 -21.49 5.73
N ILE A 509 27.85 -22.34 5.39
CA ILE A 509 28.08 -23.69 4.91
C ILE A 509 27.37 -23.91 3.57
N ARG A 510 27.91 -24.80 2.74
CA ARG A 510 27.28 -25.24 1.50
C ARG A 510 26.65 -26.61 1.69
N CYS A 511 25.41 -26.76 1.28
CA CYS A 511 24.64 -28.00 1.29
C CYS A 511 24.15 -28.26 -0.14
N GLY A 512 25.03 -28.81 -0.98
CA GLY A 512 24.78 -28.93 -2.42
C GLY A 512 24.68 -27.54 -3.08
N ASN A 513 23.56 -27.26 -3.72
CA ASN A 513 23.28 -25.95 -4.35
C ASN A 513 22.64 -24.91 -3.39
N VAL A 514 22.65 -25.19 -2.09
CA VAL A 514 22.14 -24.25 -1.08
C VAL A 514 23.30 -23.77 -0.22
N PHE A 515 23.48 -22.45 -0.14
CA PHE A 515 24.36 -21.77 0.80
C PHE A 515 23.55 -21.31 2.01
N LEU A 516 23.97 -21.68 3.20
CA LEU A 516 23.41 -21.23 4.46
C LEU A 516 24.43 -20.28 5.10
N GLY A 517 24.14 -18.98 5.15
CA GLY A 517 25.08 -17.94 5.59
C GLY A 517 24.60 -17.22 6.84
N LEU A 518 25.56 -16.87 7.72
CA LEU A 518 25.33 -16.03 8.87
C LEU A 518 25.66 -14.58 8.51
N GLN A 519 24.65 -13.70 8.55
CA GLN A 519 24.79 -12.30 8.18
C GLN A 519 25.81 -11.61 9.10
N PRO A 520 26.86 -10.95 8.55
CA PRO A 520 27.81 -10.20 9.36
C PRO A 520 27.14 -9.02 10.06
N LEU A 521 27.77 -8.52 11.12
CA LEU A 521 27.32 -7.30 11.79
C LEU A 521 27.41 -6.11 10.83
N ARG A 522 26.41 -5.25 10.85
CA ARG A 522 26.35 -4.08 9.95
C ARG A 522 27.22 -2.92 10.37
N GLN A 523 27.89 -3.04 11.51
CA GLN A 523 28.81 -2.04 12.03
C GLN A 523 30.01 -2.71 12.69
N ASP A 524 31.16 -2.08 12.54
CA ASP A 524 32.39 -2.43 13.25
C ASP A 524 32.44 -1.70 14.58
N GLY A 525 33.09 -2.31 15.58
CA GLY A 525 33.33 -1.73 16.88
C GLY A 525 34.40 -2.51 17.63
N ASP A 526 35.18 -1.82 18.44
CA ASP A 526 36.27 -2.42 19.23
C ASP A 526 35.72 -3.26 20.41
N SER A 527 34.49 -3.00 20.79
CA SER A 527 33.79 -3.73 21.86
C SER A 527 32.32 -4.01 21.50
N LYS A 528 31.69 -4.97 22.24
CA LYS A 528 30.25 -5.23 22.13
C LYS A 528 29.42 -3.98 22.46
N ALA A 529 29.89 -3.14 23.38
CA ALA A 529 29.21 -1.90 23.79
C ALA A 529 29.20 -0.90 22.62
N ASP A 530 30.34 -0.71 21.95
CA ASP A 530 30.45 0.20 20.81
C ASP A 530 29.58 -0.26 19.63
N ILE A 531 29.51 -1.56 19.36
CA ILE A 531 28.65 -2.12 18.33
C ILE A 531 27.16 -1.84 18.65
N ILE A 532 26.75 -2.00 19.91
CA ILE A 532 25.37 -1.76 20.34
C ILE A 532 25.02 -0.28 20.27
N GLU A 533 25.91 0.61 20.75
CA GLU A 533 25.70 2.06 20.74
C GLU A 533 25.56 2.61 19.31
N ASN A 534 26.39 2.17 18.39
CA ASN A 534 26.42 2.66 17.02
C ASN A 534 25.47 1.90 16.08
N TYR A 535 24.85 0.82 16.55
CA TYR A 535 24.06 -0.09 15.69
C TYR A 535 22.92 0.59 14.92
N HIS A 536 22.37 1.66 15.43
CA HIS A 536 21.28 2.40 14.80
C HIS A 536 21.73 3.60 13.96
N ASP A 537 23.04 3.84 13.83
CA ASP A 537 23.55 4.90 12.96
C ASP A 537 23.29 4.56 11.49
N ARG A 538 22.43 5.36 10.83
CA ARG A 538 22.04 5.19 9.42
C ARG A 538 22.99 5.90 8.45
N ASN A 539 24.03 6.57 8.93
CA ASN A 539 24.95 7.33 8.10
C ASN A 539 26.24 6.57 7.80
N GLN A 540 26.53 5.50 8.52
CA GLN A 540 27.72 4.71 8.31
C GLN A 540 27.52 3.67 7.20
N GLU A 541 28.49 3.62 6.27
CA GLU A 541 28.54 2.56 5.27
C GLU A 541 28.74 1.18 5.94
N PRO A 542 28.15 0.10 5.39
CA PRO A 542 28.36 -1.24 5.95
C PRO A 542 29.84 -1.64 5.85
N PRO A 543 30.37 -2.38 6.86
CA PRO A 543 31.74 -2.87 6.87
C PRO A 543 32.11 -3.67 5.61
N LYS A 544 33.36 -3.72 5.26
CA LYS A 544 33.85 -4.50 4.10
C LYS A 544 33.48 -5.98 4.18
N ALA A 545 33.54 -6.58 5.38
CA ALA A 545 33.10 -7.95 5.61
C ALA A 545 31.61 -8.15 5.27
N TYR A 546 30.75 -7.17 5.61
CA TYR A 546 29.33 -7.19 5.25
C TYR A 546 29.13 -7.09 3.74
N GLN A 547 29.86 -6.18 3.08
CA GLN A 547 29.84 -6.05 1.63
C GLN A 547 30.34 -7.32 0.93
N ALA A 548 31.44 -7.92 1.41
CA ALA A 548 32.02 -9.14 0.89
C ALA A 548 31.03 -10.32 0.95
N PHE A 549 30.27 -10.44 2.05
CA PHE A 549 29.25 -11.47 2.23
C PHE A 549 28.19 -11.44 1.10
N TYR A 550 27.60 -10.28 0.84
CA TYR A 550 26.60 -10.18 -0.23
C TYR A 550 27.19 -10.25 -1.63
N ARG A 551 28.43 -9.78 -1.81
CA ARG A 551 29.16 -9.93 -3.08
C ARG A 551 29.48 -11.38 -3.39
N TYR A 552 29.83 -12.17 -2.37
CA TYR A 552 30.01 -13.62 -2.51
C TYR A 552 28.70 -14.29 -2.94
N ILE A 553 27.60 -14.00 -2.27
CA ILE A 553 26.27 -14.57 -2.58
C ILE A 553 25.86 -14.27 -4.03
N GLY A 554 25.93 -13.02 -4.46
CA GLY A 554 25.48 -12.63 -5.80
C GLY A 554 26.49 -12.90 -6.91
N GLY A 555 27.77 -13.04 -6.59
CA GLY A 555 28.89 -13.20 -7.54
C GLY A 555 29.44 -14.61 -7.58
N GLU A 556 30.34 -14.95 -6.66
CA GLU A 556 31.09 -16.23 -6.69
C GLU A 556 30.17 -17.45 -6.48
N PHE A 557 29.26 -17.40 -5.49
CA PHE A 557 28.26 -18.43 -5.33
C PHE A 557 27.22 -18.38 -6.45
N GLY A 558 26.82 -17.18 -6.86
CA GLY A 558 25.90 -16.95 -7.95
C GLY A 558 24.48 -17.42 -7.64
N ALA A 559 23.94 -16.97 -6.52
CA ALA A 559 22.60 -17.34 -6.08
C ALA A 559 21.52 -16.91 -7.10
N ASP A 560 20.62 -17.83 -7.46
CA ASP A 560 19.43 -17.56 -8.26
C ASP A 560 18.31 -16.94 -7.42
N ALA A 561 18.34 -17.12 -6.09
CA ALA A 561 17.48 -16.45 -5.13
C ALA A 561 18.18 -16.30 -3.77
N VAL A 562 17.86 -15.21 -3.07
CA VAL A 562 18.30 -14.95 -1.69
C VAL A 562 17.10 -15.03 -0.77
N ILE A 563 17.18 -15.80 0.29
CA ILE A 563 16.16 -16.00 1.29
C ILE A 563 16.67 -15.55 2.65
N HIS A 564 16.22 -14.39 3.16
CA HIS A 564 16.44 -14.06 4.56
C HIS A 564 15.46 -14.86 5.42
N PHE A 565 15.97 -15.39 6.52
CA PHE A 565 15.25 -16.38 7.31
C PHE A 565 15.12 -15.96 8.77
N GLY A 566 13.91 -15.60 9.18
CA GLY A 566 13.58 -15.15 10.53
C GLY A 566 13.38 -13.64 10.62
N THR A 567 12.86 -13.17 11.73
CA THR A 567 12.59 -11.77 12.02
C THR A 567 13.69 -11.23 12.91
N HIS A 568 14.45 -10.29 12.48
CA HIS A 568 14.60 -9.62 11.20
C HIS A 568 16.05 -9.78 10.71
N GLY A 569 16.45 -9.03 9.68
CA GLY A 569 17.85 -8.89 9.25
C GLY A 569 18.36 -7.49 9.50
N THR A 570 19.49 -7.15 8.90
CA THR A 570 20.10 -5.82 9.02
C THR A 570 20.18 -5.08 7.69
N LEU A 571 20.02 -5.79 6.57
CA LEU A 571 20.16 -5.25 5.22
C LEU A 571 19.19 -4.10 4.97
N GLU A 572 17.94 -4.24 5.38
CA GLU A 572 16.88 -3.26 5.24
C GLU A 572 17.09 -1.97 6.04
N PHE A 573 17.98 -1.99 7.04
CA PHE A 573 18.30 -0.84 7.89
C PHE A 573 19.57 -0.09 7.51
N LEU A 574 20.28 -0.52 6.46
CA LEU A 574 21.48 0.15 5.95
C LEU A 574 21.16 1.55 5.38
N PRO A 575 22.17 2.44 5.24
CA PRO A 575 21.99 3.78 4.68
C PRO A 575 21.29 3.79 3.32
N GLY A 576 20.45 4.79 3.09
CA GLY A 576 19.71 5.00 1.87
C GLY A 576 18.32 5.57 2.13
N LYS A 577 17.50 5.69 1.09
CA LYS A 577 16.12 6.20 1.17
C LYS A 577 15.23 5.30 2.03
N ASP A 578 14.22 5.87 2.66
CA ASP A 578 13.21 5.10 3.42
C ASP A 578 12.29 4.28 2.50
N ASN A 579 12.02 4.79 1.29
CA ASN A 579 11.31 4.09 0.22
C ASN A 579 11.63 4.75 -1.14
N GLY A 580 11.19 4.15 -2.25
CA GLY A 580 11.49 4.66 -3.59
C GLY A 580 12.98 4.63 -3.90
N MET A 581 13.62 3.48 -3.66
CA MET A 581 15.07 3.23 -3.71
C MET A 581 15.73 3.65 -5.03
N MET A 582 16.96 4.14 -4.93
CA MET A 582 17.89 4.38 -6.03
C MET A 582 19.10 3.44 -5.93
N GLY A 583 19.85 3.27 -7.01
CA GLY A 583 20.98 2.32 -7.07
C GLY A 583 22.14 2.58 -6.09
N GLN A 584 22.25 3.78 -5.56
CA GLN A 584 23.24 4.14 -4.54
C GLN A 584 22.81 3.71 -3.13
N CYS A 585 21.52 3.42 -2.88
CA CYS A 585 21.06 2.94 -1.57
C CYS A 585 21.68 1.58 -1.25
N TRP A 586 22.30 1.44 -0.09
CA TRP A 586 23.00 0.21 0.29
C TRP A 586 22.13 -1.05 0.26
N PRO A 587 20.86 -1.03 0.74
CA PRO A 587 19.99 -2.20 0.63
C PRO A 587 19.78 -2.66 -0.82
N ASP A 588 19.49 -1.70 -1.72
CA ASP A 588 19.27 -1.97 -3.15
C ASP A 588 20.53 -2.49 -3.85
N ARG A 589 21.68 -1.88 -3.52
CA ARG A 589 23.00 -2.20 -4.10
C ARG A 589 23.50 -3.58 -3.70
N LEU A 590 23.32 -3.98 -2.43
CA LEU A 590 23.86 -5.24 -1.90
C LEU A 590 23.00 -6.44 -2.29
N ILE A 591 21.66 -6.29 -2.29
CA ILE A 591 20.80 -7.40 -2.73
C ILE A 591 20.92 -7.67 -4.22
N GLY A 592 21.32 -6.66 -5.02
CA GLY A 592 21.56 -6.81 -6.45
C GLY A 592 20.31 -7.12 -7.27
N THR A 593 20.42 -8.09 -8.17
CA THR A 593 19.35 -8.43 -9.14
C THR A 593 18.70 -9.79 -8.90
N ALA A 594 19.20 -10.60 -7.98
CA ALA A 594 18.57 -11.87 -7.62
C ALA A 594 17.21 -11.64 -6.94
N PRO A 595 16.18 -12.44 -7.26
CA PRO A 595 14.94 -12.46 -6.50
C PRO A 595 15.20 -12.61 -5.02
N HIS A 596 14.56 -11.74 -4.22
CA HIS A 596 14.74 -11.70 -2.78
C HIS A 596 13.46 -12.11 -2.09
N PHE A 597 13.55 -13.10 -1.21
CA PHE A 597 12.46 -13.61 -0.39
C PHE A 597 12.81 -13.45 1.08
N TYR A 598 11.80 -13.25 1.93
CA TYR A 598 12.03 -13.08 3.35
C TYR A 598 10.98 -13.87 4.13
N TYR A 599 11.40 -14.88 4.86
CA TYR A 599 10.54 -15.64 5.76
C TYR A 599 10.38 -14.87 7.05
N TYR A 600 9.20 -14.26 7.27
CA TYR A 600 9.02 -13.18 8.23
C TYR A 600 7.76 -13.33 9.10
N TYR A 601 7.83 -12.86 10.35
CA TYR A 601 6.74 -12.94 11.32
C TYR A 601 5.53 -12.10 10.91
N ILE A 602 4.34 -12.73 10.85
CA ILE A 602 3.08 -12.10 10.45
C ILE A 602 2.65 -10.94 11.38
N GLY A 603 3.02 -10.99 12.66
CA GLY A 603 2.69 -10.00 13.67
C GLY A 603 3.62 -8.78 13.73
N ASN A 604 4.62 -8.66 12.84
CA ASN A 604 5.50 -7.48 12.72
C ASN A 604 5.40 -6.81 11.35
N PRO A 605 4.25 -6.18 11.02
CA PRO A 605 4.05 -5.54 9.72
C PRO A 605 5.01 -4.38 9.45
N SER A 606 5.47 -3.67 10.47
CA SER A 606 6.29 -2.47 10.34
C SER A 606 7.60 -2.74 9.63
N GLU A 607 8.39 -3.61 10.20
CA GLU A 607 9.72 -3.95 9.70
C GLU A 607 9.65 -4.82 8.45
N ALA A 608 8.62 -5.70 8.36
CA ALA A 608 8.35 -6.46 7.13
C ALA A 608 8.14 -5.52 5.93
N MET A 609 7.43 -4.40 6.11
CA MET A 609 7.25 -3.42 5.04
C MET A 609 8.52 -2.62 4.74
N ILE A 610 9.39 -2.38 5.73
CA ILE A 610 10.71 -1.80 5.50
C ILE A 610 11.53 -2.74 4.62
N ALA A 611 11.62 -4.03 4.96
CA ALA A 611 12.30 -5.04 4.16
C ALA A 611 11.72 -5.08 2.73
N LYS A 612 10.39 -5.16 2.58
CA LYS A 612 9.71 -5.17 1.28
C LYS A 612 10.09 -4.00 0.40
N ARG A 613 10.14 -2.79 0.95
CA ARG A 613 10.35 -1.54 0.18
C ARG A 613 11.80 -1.17 -0.03
N ARG A 614 12.69 -1.59 0.88
CA ARG A 614 14.12 -1.22 0.81
C ARG A 614 14.99 -2.30 0.18
N THR A 615 14.64 -3.58 0.37
CA THR A 615 15.39 -4.72 -0.21
C THR A 615 14.60 -5.46 -1.30
N HIS A 616 13.43 -4.94 -1.66
CA HIS A 616 12.53 -5.51 -2.66
C HIS A 616 12.09 -6.96 -2.36
N ALA A 617 12.04 -7.31 -1.08
CA ALA A 617 11.69 -8.65 -0.65
C ALA A 617 10.21 -8.98 -0.90
N THR A 618 9.95 -10.18 -1.43
CA THR A 618 8.64 -10.82 -1.29
C THR A 618 8.59 -11.50 0.07
N ILE A 619 7.68 -11.07 0.94
CA ILE A 619 7.62 -11.53 2.33
C ILE A 619 6.77 -12.79 2.40
N ILE A 620 7.37 -13.90 2.80
CA ILE A 620 6.66 -15.16 3.08
C ILE A 620 6.38 -15.20 4.58
N SER A 621 5.11 -15.04 4.95
CA SER A 621 4.74 -14.90 6.35
C SER A 621 4.81 -16.21 7.13
N TYR A 622 5.26 -16.15 8.41
CA TYR A 622 5.05 -17.22 9.39
C TYR A 622 4.27 -16.72 10.60
N GLN A 623 3.56 -17.65 11.27
CA GLN A 623 2.70 -17.33 12.40
C GLN A 623 3.41 -17.48 13.74
N ALA A 624 2.83 -16.92 14.81
CA ALA A 624 3.24 -17.21 16.18
C ALA A 624 2.84 -18.65 16.56
N PRO A 625 3.51 -19.26 17.56
CA PRO A 625 3.05 -20.52 18.15
C PRO A 625 1.65 -20.38 18.74
N ALA A 626 0.99 -21.52 18.96
CA ALA A 626 -0.28 -21.56 19.66
C ALA A 626 -0.13 -20.94 21.08
N LEU A 627 -1.20 -20.36 21.56
CA LEU A 627 -1.25 -19.84 22.93
C LEU A 627 -1.81 -20.91 23.88
N LYS A 628 -1.22 -20.99 25.06
CA LYS A 628 -1.74 -21.80 26.18
C LYS A 628 -1.79 -20.95 27.45
N LYS A 629 -2.57 -21.41 28.45
CA LYS A 629 -2.51 -20.82 29.78
C LYS A 629 -1.14 -21.08 30.40
N SER A 630 -0.59 -20.07 31.04
CA SER A 630 0.69 -20.13 31.71
C SER A 630 0.76 -21.29 32.72
N GLY A 631 -0.31 -21.49 33.47
CA GLY A 631 -0.28 -22.33 34.66
C GLY A 631 0.57 -21.72 35.76
N ILE A 632 0.64 -22.41 36.86
CA ILE A 632 1.50 -22.06 38.01
C ILE A 632 2.46 -23.24 38.31
N TYR A 633 3.70 -22.97 38.63
CA TYR A 633 4.73 -23.98 38.95
C TYR A 633 5.75 -23.42 39.90
N GLY A 634 6.59 -24.31 40.49
CA GLY A 634 7.67 -23.91 41.40
C GLY A 634 7.14 -23.21 42.66
N GLU A 635 7.84 -22.17 43.12
CA GLU A 635 7.52 -21.39 44.32
C GLU A 635 6.14 -20.72 44.26
N LEU A 636 5.68 -20.32 43.07
CA LEU A 636 4.32 -19.78 42.93
C LEU A 636 3.24 -20.82 43.19
N GLN A 637 3.46 -22.08 42.80
CA GLN A 637 2.57 -23.20 43.14
C GLN A 637 2.53 -23.44 44.63
N GLU A 638 3.70 -23.48 45.28
CA GLU A 638 3.83 -23.64 46.77
C GLU A 638 3.13 -22.50 47.47
N LEU A 639 3.30 -21.25 47.03
CA LEU A 639 2.61 -20.09 47.61
C LEU A 639 1.09 -20.24 47.50
N LYS A 640 0.56 -20.64 46.35
CA LYS A 640 -0.88 -20.87 46.14
C LYS A 640 -1.41 -21.97 47.06
N GLU A 641 -0.67 -23.07 47.21
CA GLU A 641 -1.05 -24.17 48.10
C GLU A 641 -1.03 -23.77 49.56
N THR A 642 -0.01 -23.01 49.99
CA THR A 642 0.12 -22.47 51.38
C THR A 642 -1.02 -21.48 51.70
N ILE A 643 -1.41 -20.63 50.76
CA ILE A 643 -2.57 -19.73 50.90
C ILE A 643 -3.86 -20.54 51.03
N ALA A 644 -4.05 -21.59 50.21
CA ALA A 644 -5.21 -22.44 50.32
C ALA A 644 -5.27 -23.16 51.70
N GLU A 645 -4.14 -23.67 52.22
CA GLU A 645 -4.02 -24.29 53.54
C GLU A 645 -4.33 -23.26 54.66
N TYR A 646 -3.84 -22.02 54.54
CA TYR A 646 -4.16 -20.94 55.43
C TYR A 646 -5.67 -20.66 55.48
N ARG A 647 -6.33 -20.53 54.33
CA ARG A 647 -7.81 -20.30 54.24
C ARG A 647 -8.60 -21.43 54.91
N GLU A 648 -8.18 -22.69 54.70
CA GLU A 648 -8.77 -23.83 55.36
C GLU A 648 -8.53 -23.87 56.90
N SER A 649 -7.30 -23.52 57.30
CA SER A 649 -6.87 -23.52 58.72
C SER A 649 -7.56 -22.43 59.55
N MET A 650 -7.98 -21.32 58.93
CA MET A 650 -8.76 -20.29 59.61
C MET A 650 -10.02 -20.85 60.31
N GLN A 651 -10.60 -21.91 59.76
CA GLN A 651 -11.80 -22.52 60.35
C GLN A 651 -11.53 -23.81 61.11
N SER A 652 -10.50 -24.60 60.70
CA SER A 652 -10.25 -25.94 61.19
C SER A 652 -9.13 -26.03 62.23
N ALA A 653 -8.12 -25.15 62.20
CA ALA A 653 -6.92 -25.16 63.02
C ALA A 653 -6.32 -23.75 63.17
N PRO A 654 -7.02 -22.81 63.84
CA PRO A 654 -6.56 -21.40 63.93
C PRO A 654 -5.17 -21.19 64.55
N GLU A 655 -4.68 -22.13 65.34
CA GLU A 655 -3.35 -22.10 65.96
C GLU A 655 -2.20 -22.24 64.91
N ARG A 656 -2.49 -22.69 63.71
CA ARG A 656 -1.49 -22.81 62.63
C ARG A 656 -1.40 -21.54 61.77
N CYS A 657 -2.37 -20.67 61.87
CA CYS A 657 -2.49 -19.52 60.96
C CYS A 657 -1.27 -18.60 61.00
N ASP A 658 -0.67 -18.33 62.18
CA ASP A 658 0.49 -17.46 62.27
C ASP A 658 1.76 -18.05 61.60
N ASP A 659 1.91 -19.37 61.66
CA ASP A 659 3.02 -20.06 60.98
C ASP A 659 2.84 -20.04 59.44
N LEU A 660 1.62 -20.29 58.98
CA LEU A 660 1.29 -20.26 57.59
C LEU A 660 1.43 -18.85 57.01
N LEU A 661 1.01 -17.79 57.70
CA LEU A 661 1.22 -16.42 57.29
C LEU A 661 2.71 -16.09 57.12
N ARG A 662 3.54 -16.50 58.05
CA ARG A 662 5.00 -16.32 57.92
C ARG A 662 5.61 -17.06 56.75
N GLN A 663 5.04 -18.20 56.36
CA GLN A 663 5.45 -18.96 55.17
C GLN A 663 4.97 -18.29 53.90
N ILE A 664 3.74 -17.78 53.88
CA ILE A 664 3.20 -17.00 52.76
C ILE A 664 4.05 -15.76 52.51
N ASP A 665 4.38 -14.98 53.56
CA ASP A 665 5.22 -13.80 53.42
C ASP A 665 6.58 -14.11 52.80
N ARG A 666 7.25 -15.20 53.24
CA ARG A 666 8.54 -15.63 52.68
C ARG A 666 8.45 -16.06 51.21
N LEU A 667 7.40 -16.84 50.85
CA LEU A 667 7.19 -17.28 49.48
C LEU A 667 6.80 -16.12 48.60
N ALA A 668 5.97 -15.19 49.07
CA ALA A 668 5.60 -13.99 48.35
C ALA A 668 6.81 -13.12 48.03
N GLU A 669 7.69 -12.92 49.06
CA GLU A 669 8.96 -12.18 48.86
C GLU A 669 9.88 -12.89 47.83
N ALA A 670 10.03 -14.22 47.93
CA ALA A 670 10.83 -15.01 46.98
C ALA A 670 10.29 -14.94 45.54
N CYS A 671 8.98 -14.91 45.39
CA CYS A 671 8.28 -14.78 44.07
C CYS A 671 8.18 -13.32 43.59
N GLY A 672 8.61 -12.33 44.39
CA GLY A 672 8.42 -10.91 44.03
C GLY A 672 6.96 -10.43 44.09
N CYS A 673 6.07 -11.17 44.75
CA CYS A 673 4.66 -10.79 44.92
C CYS A 673 4.56 -9.75 46.06
N THR A 674 3.92 -8.63 45.79
CA THR A 674 3.74 -7.54 46.75
C THR A 674 2.24 -7.25 46.96
N GLY A 675 1.85 -6.92 48.21
CA GLY A 675 0.47 -6.56 48.51
C GLY A 675 -0.09 -7.35 49.68
N ASP A 676 -1.38 -7.17 49.96
CA ASP A 676 -2.11 -8.00 50.90
C ASP A 676 -2.47 -9.37 50.31
N LEU A 677 -3.01 -10.25 51.14
CA LEU A 677 -3.31 -11.62 50.75
C LEU A 677 -4.30 -11.71 49.58
N GLU A 678 -5.26 -10.79 49.50
CA GLU A 678 -6.23 -10.76 48.40
C GLU A 678 -5.58 -10.34 47.09
N GLN A 679 -4.67 -9.38 47.12
CA GLN A 679 -3.90 -8.93 45.98
C GLN A 679 -2.95 -10.02 45.45
N ILE A 680 -2.33 -10.79 46.39
CA ILE A 680 -1.48 -11.93 45.99
C ILE A 680 -2.32 -13.04 45.35
N GLU A 681 -3.50 -13.37 45.91
CA GLU A 681 -4.42 -14.33 45.28
C GLU A 681 -4.89 -13.89 43.90
N GLU A 682 -5.21 -12.60 43.70
CA GLU A 682 -5.60 -12.05 42.41
C GLU A 682 -4.44 -12.13 41.44
N TYR A 683 -3.22 -11.77 41.82
CA TYR A 683 -2.01 -11.91 41.01
C TYR A 683 -1.76 -13.34 40.60
N LEU A 684 -1.85 -14.32 41.51
CA LEU A 684 -1.67 -15.74 41.22
C LEU A 684 -2.73 -16.24 40.24
N TYR A 685 -3.99 -15.79 40.36
CA TYR A 685 -5.07 -16.13 39.47
C TYR A 685 -4.83 -15.55 38.07
N GLU A 686 -4.45 -14.29 37.96
CA GLU A 686 -4.14 -13.65 36.69
C GLU A 686 -2.94 -14.30 36.01
N TYR A 687 -1.88 -14.59 36.79
CA TYR A 687 -0.70 -15.27 36.26
C TYR A 687 -1.04 -16.66 35.73
N GLU A 688 -1.78 -17.50 36.50
CA GLU A 688 -2.19 -18.84 36.09
C GLU A 688 -3.01 -18.87 34.78
N ASN A 689 -3.83 -17.84 34.59
CA ASN A 689 -4.73 -17.75 33.46
C ASN A 689 -4.19 -16.88 32.30
N SER A 690 -3.02 -16.28 32.48
CA SER A 690 -2.37 -15.51 31.41
C SER A 690 -2.03 -16.40 30.23
N LEU A 691 -2.13 -15.84 29.02
CA LEU A 691 -1.81 -16.58 27.79
C LEU A 691 -0.35 -16.38 27.44
N ILE A 692 0.38 -17.47 27.29
CA ILE A 692 1.77 -17.52 26.83
C ILE A 692 1.88 -18.34 25.55
N THR A 693 2.94 -18.15 24.79
CA THR A 693 3.23 -18.97 23.61
C THR A 693 3.63 -20.39 24.01
N ASP A 694 3.14 -21.39 23.29
CA ASP A 694 3.50 -22.81 23.49
C ASP A 694 4.75 -23.17 22.68
N GLY A 695 5.92 -22.80 23.21
CA GLY A 695 7.21 -23.00 22.56
C GLY A 695 7.49 -22.02 21.43
N LEU A 696 8.26 -22.45 20.43
CA LEU A 696 8.61 -21.70 19.23
C LEU A 696 7.90 -22.29 18.01
N HIS A 697 7.60 -21.45 17.04
CA HIS A 697 7.04 -21.87 15.77
C HIS A 697 8.11 -22.60 14.92
N VAL A 698 7.69 -23.66 14.24
CA VAL A 698 8.49 -24.36 13.21
C VAL A 698 7.71 -24.25 11.90
N MET A 699 8.42 -24.03 10.79
CA MET A 699 7.82 -23.90 9.46
C MET A 699 6.79 -25.02 9.19
N ASN A 700 5.57 -24.62 8.85
CA ASN A 700 4.50 -25.53 8.50
C ASN A 700 4.41 -25.76 6.98
N ALA A 701 3.50 -26.66 6.58
CA ALA A 701 3.37 -27.05 5.17
C ALA A 701 2.93 -25.90 4.25
N GLU A 702 2.02 -25.02 4.72
CA GLU A 702 1.55 -23.87 3.96
C GLU A 702 2.66 -22.84 3.74
N GLU A 703 3.50 -22.63 4.74
CA GLU A 703 4.64 -21.72 4.68
C GLU A 703 5.73 -22.26 3.74
N ALA A 704 6.03 -23.55 3.83
CA ALA A 704 6.95 -24.22 2.91
C ALA A 704 6.43 -24.14 1.46
N GLN A 705 5.13 -24.34 1.24
CA GLN A 705 4.53 -24.21 -0.08
C GLN A 705 4.61 -22.76 -0.59
N GLY A 706 4.36 -21.77 0.26
CA GLY A 706 4.52 -20.37 -0.10
C GLY A 706 5.94 -20.03 -0.55
N LEU A 707 6.95 -20.58 0.15
CA LEU A 707 8.35 -20.44 -0.24
C LEU A 707 8.65 -21.13 -1.58
N LEU A 708 8.15 -22.34 -1.82
CA LEU A 708 8.33 -23.06 -3.07
C LEU A 708 7.69 -22.31 -4.26
N HIS A 709 6.47 -21.80 -4.13
CA HIS A 709 5.86 -20.94 -5.16
C HIS A 709 6.71 -19.70 -5.48
N ALA A 710 7.26 -19.06 -4.45
CA ALA A 710 8.17 -17.94 -4.64
C ALA A 710 9.43 -18.34 -5.42
N LEU A 711 10.02 -19.50 -5.09
CA LEU A 711 11.22 -20.04 -5.74
C LEU A 711 10.95 -20.59 -7.16
N ASP A 712 9.71 -20.84 -7.50
CA ASP A 712 9.28 -21.14 -8.87
C ASP A 712 9.00 -19.88 -9.71
N GLY A 713 9.23 -18.68 -9.13
CA GLY A 713 8.99 -17.40 -9.79
C GLY A 713 7.50 -17.14 -10.03
N GLU A 714 6.64 -17.74 -9.24
CA GLU A 714 5.18 -17.61 -9.34
C GLU A 714 4.64 -16.43 -8.51
N TYR A 715 3.36 -16.12 -8.73
CA TYR A 715 2.62 -15.15 -7.90
C TYR A 715 2.34 -15.75 -6.52
N VAL A 716 2.90 -15.16 -5.48
CA VAL A 716 2.57 -15.54 -4.10
C VAL A 716 1.32 -14.77 -3.63
N PRO A 717 0.22 -15.46 -3.30
CA PRO A 717 -1.00 -14.81 -2.86
C PRO A 717 -0.79 -13.91 -1.64
N VAL A 718 -1.43 -12.75 -1.62
CA VAL A 718 -1.31 -11.80 -0.51
C VAL A 718 -1.97 -12.30 0.77
N GLY A 719 -1.37 -11.94 1.91
CA GLY A 719 -1.92 -12.12 3.25
C GLY A 719 -1.72 -10.85 4.07
N THR A 720 -2.75 -10.42 4.79
CA THR A 720 -2.68 -9.22 5.62
C THR A 720 -1.90 -9.51 6.90
N ALA A 721 -1.00 -8.61 7.26
CA ALA A 721 -0.28 -8.65 8.53
C ALA A 721 -1.20 -8.28 9.71
N GLY A 722 -0.94 -8.82 10.88
CA GLY A 722 -1.70 -8.51 12.07
C GLY A 722 -1.47 -9.45 13.25
N ASP A 723 -2.31 -9.33 14.24
CA ASP A 723 -2.36 -10.19 15.41
C ASP A 723 -3.36 -11.33 15.18
N VAL A 724 -2.87 -12.56 15.16
CA VAL A 724 -3.68 -13.77 14.91
C VAL A 724 -4.77 -13.95 15.95
N VAL A 725 -4.52 -13.56 17.21
CA VAL A 725 -5.50 -13.68 18.29
C VAL A 725 -6.66 -12.71 18.10
N LYS A 726 -6.34 -11.47 17.70
CA LYS A 726 -7.34 -10.42 17.47
C LYS A 726 -8.05 -10.59 16.13
N ASN A 727 -7.37 -11.15 15.14
CA ASN A 727 -7.89 -11.31 13.78
C ASN A 727 -7.46 -12.67 13.17
N PRO A 728 -8.17 -13.77 13.48
CA PRO A 728 -7.86 -15.09 12.95
C PRO A 728 -7.94 -15.20 11.40
N ASP A 729 -8.68 -14.30 10.75
CA ASP A 729 -8.86 -14.31 9.27
C ASP A 729 -7.59 -14.01 8.49
N ILE A 730 -6.51 -13.55 9.16
CA ILE A 730 -5.21 -13.36 8.52
C ILE A 730 -4.48 -14.69 8.22
N LEU A 731 -4.91 -15.79 8.81
CA LEU A 731 -4.42 -17.13 8.50
C LEU A 731 -5.04 -17.69 7.19
N PRO A 732 -4.41 -18.67 6.55
CA PRO A 732 -3.10 -19.26 6.87
C PRO A 732 -1.92 -18.33 6.53
N SER A 733 -0.78 -18.59 7.19
CA SER A 733 0.54 -18.01 6.84
C SER A 733 1.09 -18.55 5.50
N GLY A 734 2.33 -18.30 5.16
CA GLY A 734 2.92 -18.71 3.86
C GLY A 734 2.52 -17.80 2.69
N ARG A 735 1.97 -16.64 2.96
CA ARG A 735 1.51 -15.67 1.96
C ARG A 735 2.44 -14.46 1.87
N ASN A 736 2.38 -13.77 0.72
CA ASN A 736 3.09 -12.49 0.54
C ASN A 736 2.47 -11.45 1.47
N LEU A 737 3.17 -11.16 2.56
CA LEU A 737 2.69 -10.27 3.62
C LEU A 737 2.51 -8.85 3.11
N VAL A 738 1.34 -8.30 3.37
CA VAL A 738 1.01 -6.91 3.07
C VAL A 738 0.45 -6.23 4.32
N GLN A 739 0.65 -4.93 4.38
CA GLN A 739 0.08 -4.13 5.44
C GLN A 739 -1.45 -4.05 5.29
N PHE A 740 -2.14 -3.73 6.38
CA PHE A 740 -3.56 -3.42 6.33
C PHE A 740 -3.82 -2.13 5.53
N ASP A 741 -4.91 -2.08 4.75
CA ASP A 741 -5.27 -0.90 3.96
C ASP A 741 -5.54 0.31 4.89
N PRO A 742 -4.69 1.35 4.87
CA PRO A 742 -4.82 2.48 5.80
C PRO A 742 -6.11 3.28 5.60
N ARG A 743 -6.75 3.16 4.43
CA ARG A 743 -8.05 3.78 4.16
C ARG A 743 -9.19 3.16 4.95
N LEU A 744 -8.98 1.95 5.46
CA LEU A 744 -9.98 1.20 6.24
C LEU A 744 -9.79 1.35 7.76
N VAL A 745 -8.78 2.10 8.21
CA VAL A 745 -8.52 2.34 9.64
C VAL A 745 -9.36 3.51 10.16
N PRO A 746 -10.07 3.34 11.29
CA PRO A 746 -10.35 2.08 11.97
C PRO A 746 -11.39 1.26 11.18
N THR A 747 -11.32 -0.08 11.32
CA THR A 747 -12.43 -0.92 10.86
C THR A 747 -13.65 -0.72 11.75
N LYS A 748 -14.84 -1.11 11.29
CA LYS A 748 -16.06 -1.03 12.11
C LYS A 748 -15.90 -1.77 13.44
N THR A 749 -15.38 -2.99 13.41
CA THR A 749 -15.13 -3.79 14.62
C THR A 749 -14.09 -3.14 15.54
N ALA A 750 -13.01 -2.60 14.99
CA ALA A 750 -12.00 -1.89 15.80
C ALA A 750 -12.57 -0.61 16.40
N TYR A 751 -13.37 0.14 15.65
CA TYR A 751 -14.09 1.31 16.17
C TYR A 751 -15.01 0.93 17.34
N GLU A 752 -15.85 -0.11 17.20
CA GLU A 752 -16.78 -0.55 18.24
C GLU A 752 -16.04 -1.00 19.50
N ARG A 753 -14.93 -1.76 19.36
CA ARG A 753 -14.10 -2.19 20.52
C ARG A 753 -13.40 -0.99 21.17
N GLY A 754 -12.80 -0.11 20.38
CA GLY A 754 -12.16 1.09 20.87
C GLY A 754 -13.15 2.03 21.59
N ALA A 755 -14.32 2.28 21.01
CA ALA A 755 -15.37 3.07 21.62
C ALA A 755 -15.86 2.48 22.97
N ARG A 756 -15.99 1.15 23.04
CA ARG A 756 -16.36 0.46 24.29
C ARG A 756 -15.29 0.60 25.36
N ALA A 757 -14.00 0.45 25.01
CA ALA A 757 -12.88 0.65 25.93
C ALA A 757 -12.85 2.08 26.45
N ALA A 758 -13.02 3.07 25.57
CA ALA A 758 -13.10 4.48 25.94
C ALA A 758 -14.31 4.78 26.86
N GLN A 759 -15.46 4.20 26.56
CA GLN A 759 -16.65 4.31 27.41
C GLN A 759 -16.39 3.80 28.83
N LEU A 760 -15.80 2.62 28.97
CA LEU A 760 -15.49 2.04 30.27
C LEU A 760 -14.50 2.94 31.05
N ALA A 761 -13.46 3.45 30.40
CA ALA A 761 -12.50 4.35 31.02
C ALA A 761 -13.17 5.65 31.52
N VAL A 762 -14.06 6.24 30.72
CA VAL A 762 -14.82 7.45 31.09
C VAL A 762 -15.79 7.16 32.25
N GLU A 763 -16.48 6.03 32.25
CA GLU A 763 -17.39 5.63 33.33
C GLU A 763 -16.63 5.41 34.65
N GLN A 764 -15.47 4.78 34.58
CA GLN A 764 -14.60 4.56 35.75
C GLN A 764 -14.10 5.90 36.29
N TYR A 765 -13.59 6.79 35.45
CA TYR A 765 -13.18 8.13 35.88
C TYR A 765 -14.32 8.90 36.55
N LYS A 766 -15.50 8.90 35.92
CA LYS A 766 -16.69 9.56 36.46
C LYS A 766 -17.13 8.99 37.81
N LYS A 767 -17.00 7.68 37.97
CA LYS A 767 -17.29 7.02 39.27
C LYS A 767 -16.33 7.47 40.37
N GLN A 768 -15.05 7.69 40.04
CA GLN A 768 -14.02 8.10 40.98
C GLN A 768 -14.07 9.61 41.32
N THR A 769 -14.35 10.46 40.32
CA THR A 769 -14.23 11.94 40.44
C THR A 769 -15.57 12.67 40.52
N GLY A 770 -16.67 12.02 40.16
CA GLY A 770 -18.02 12.61 40.06
C GLY A 770 -18.27 13.40 38.78
N SER A 771 -17.29 13.59 37.87
CA SER A 771 -17.39 14.39 36.65
C SER A 771 -16.81 13.65 35.45
N TYR A 772 -17.16 14.09 34.23
CA TYR A 772 -16.48 13.64 33.03
C TYR A 772 -15.07 14.21 32.95
N PRO A 773 -14.08 13.52 32.34
CA PRO A 773 -12.78 14.11 32.06
C PRO A 773 -12.91 15.24 31.05
N ASP A 774 -12.20 16.34 31.26
CA ASP A 774 -12.13 17.44 30.28
C ASP A 774 -11.17 17.10 29.15
N THR A 775 -10.04 16.45 29.46
CA THR A 775 -8.98 16.12 28.52
C THR A 775 -8.48 14.70 28.75
N THR A 776 -8.20 13.97 27.69
CA THR A 776 -7.61 12.63 27.70
C THR A 776 -6.35 12.60 26.83
N ALA A 777 -5.25 12.02 27.35
CA ALA A 777 -4.06 11.74 26.56
C ALA A 777 -4.13 10.35 25.92
N VAL A 778 -3.82 10.24 24.64
CA VAL A 778 -3.81 8.96 23.90
C VAL A 778 -2.50 8.81 23.14
N ILE A 779 -1.85 7.65 23.29
CA ILE A 779 -0.62 7.31 22.59
C ILE A 779 -0.99 6.44 21.37
N LEU A 780 -0.63 6.90 20.16
CA LEU A 780 -0.83 6.18 18.92
C LEU A 780 0.47 5.51 18.44
N TRP A 781 0.50 4.21 18.55
CA TRP A 781 1.55 3.37 17.99
C TRP A 781 1.13 2.82 16.63
N GLY A 782 1.93 3.06 15.59
CA GLY A 782 1.64 2.54 14.25
C GLY A 782 1.55 1.01 14.20
N LEU A 783 2.38 0.32 14.98
CA LEU A 783 2.34 -1.15 15.08
C LEU A 783 1.05 -1.64 15.74
N GLU A 784 0.64 -1.03 16.85
CA GLU A 784 -0.62 -1.36 17.52
C GLU A 784 -1.81 -1.09 16.59
N THR A 785 -1.83 0.08 15.94
CA THR A 785 -2.86 0.45 14.99
C THR A 785 -2.99 -0.57 13.85
N SER A 786 -1.86 -1.06 13.32
CA SER A 786 -1.86 -2.10 12.29
C SER A 786 -2.39 -3.45 12.81
N ARG A 787 -1.99 -3.85 14.01
CA ARG A 787 -2.41 -5.12 14.63
C ARG A 787 -3.87 -5.13 15.04
N SER A 788 -4.34 -4.04 15.63
CA SER A 788 -5.72 -3.90 16.12
C SER A 788 -6.68 -3.41 15.04
N GLN A 789 -6.17 -3.02 13.87
CA GLN A 789 -6.92 -2.36 12.81
C GLN A 789 -7.54 -1.02 13.24
N GLY A 790 -6.94 -0.36 14.26
CA GLY A 790 -7.28 0.96 14.71
C GLY A 790 -8.17 1.05 15.95
N GLU A 791 -8.07 0.13 16.91
CA GLU A 791 -8.84 0.22 18.17
C GLU A 791 -8.58 1.52 18.93
N THR A 792 -7.31 1.92 19.05
CA THR A 792 -6.94 3.19 19.71
C THR A 792 -7.47 4.40 18.97
N VAL A 793 -7.53 4.33 17.64
CA VAL A 793 -8.21 5.36 16.82
C VAL A 793 -9.72 5.38 17.14
N GLY A 794 -10.34 4.22 17.32
CA GLY A 794 -11.74 4.12 17.74
C GLY A 794 -11.99 4.78 19.10
N GLN A 795 -11.05 4.68 20.07
CA GLN A 795 -11.12 5.39 21.34
C GLN A 795 -11.10 6.91 21.14
N ILE A 796 -10.18 7.41 20.32
CA ILE A 796 -10.07 8.85 20.00
C ILE A 796 -11.38 9.36 19.40
N LEU A 797 -11.94 8.66 18.43
CA LEU A 797 -13.21 9.03 17.80
C LEU A 797 -14.35 9.08 18.82
N TYR A 798 -14.39 8.13 19.77
CA TYR A 798 -15.35 8.14 20.86
C TYR A 798 -15.20 9.39 21.72
N TYR A 799 -14.00 9.71 22.20
CA TYR A 799 -13.78 10.92 23.06
C TYR A 799 -14.22 12.19 22.35
N LEU A 800 -13.87 12.35 21.05
CA LEU A 800 -14.22 13.48 20.24
C LEU A 800 -15.71 13.52 19.83
N GLY A 801 -16.43 12.42 20.04
CA GLY A 801 -17.86 12.32 19.61
C GLY A 801 -18.01 12.24 18.10
N LEU A 802 -17.12 11.45 17.47
CA LEU A 802 -17.15 11.14 16.04
C LEU A 802 -17.58 9.68 15.83
N ARG A 803 -18.23 9.39 14.72
CA ARG A 803 -18.57 8.02 14.29
C ARG A 803 -18.18 7.75 12.85
N LEU A 804 -18.08 6.46 12.52
CA LEU A 804 -17.87 6.02 11.14
C LEU A 804 -19.18 6.12 10.35
N LYS A 805 -19.13 6.72 9.17
CA LYS A 805 -20.24 6.69 8.21
C LYS A 805 -20.44 5.27 7.68
N THR A 806 -21.69 4.86 7.56
CA THR A 806 -22.05 3.54 7.04
C THR A 806 -22.03 3.49 5.52
N ASP A 807 -22.26 4.61 4.83
CA ASP A 807 -22.23 4.71 3.37
C ASP A 807 -20.90 5.28 2.88
N ARG A 808 -20.17 4.51 2.10
CA ARG A 808 -18.83 4.87 1.68
C ARG A 808 -18.60 4.86 0.22
N ALA A 809 -17.98 5.87 -0.32
CA ALA A 809 -17.40 5.84 -1.63
C ALA A 809 -16.11 6.66 -1.78
N SER A 810 -15.71 7.46 -0.79
CA SER A 810 -14.60 8.40 -0.97
C SER A 810 -13.54 8.28 0.12
N PHE A 811 -12.31 8.65 -0.21
CA PHE A 811 -11.16 8.71 0.69
C PHE A 811 -11.38 9.64 1.88
N ASP A 812 -12.15 10.71 1.67
CA ASP A 812 -12.19 11.87 2.56
C ASP A 812 -13.45 11.93 3.44
N ASP A 813 -14.39 10.98 3.32
CA ASP A 813 -15.72 11.11 3.91
C ASP A 813 -16.15 9.92 4.76
N ARG A 814 -15.23 9.42 5.63
CA ARG A 814 -15.53 8.27 6.51
C ARG A 814 -16.04 8.63 7.90
N LEU A 815 -15.83 9.86 8.34
CA LEU A 815 -16.17 10.30 9.68
C LEU A 815 -17.38 11.23 9.68
N GLU A 816 -18.15 11.18 10.75
CA GLU A 816 -19.32 12.03 10.97
C GLU A 816 -19.32 12.55 12.41
N ILE A 817 -19.61 13.82 12.58
CA ILE A 817 -19.80 14.43 13.89
C ILE A 817 -21.16 13.98 14.45
N ILE A 818 -21.16 13.32 15.62
CA ILE A 818 -22.39 12.97 16.32
C ILE A 818 -23.02 14.26 16.86
N PRO A 819 -24.29 14.61 16.50
CA PRO A 819 -24.96 15.79 17.04
C PRO A 819 -24.99 15.79 18.56
N ARG A 820 -24.95 16.98 19.18
CA ARG A 820 -24.88 17.13 20.64
C ARG A 820 -26.05 16.46 21.36
N GLU A 821 -27.24 16.54 20.76
CA GLU A 821 -28.47 15.94 21.27
C GLU A 821 -28.42 14.42 21.28
N GLU A 822 -27.73 13.82 20.33
CA GLU A 822 -27.56 12.36 20.19
C GLU A 822 -26.41 11.83 21.05
N LEU A 823 -25.35 12.64 21.28
CA LEU A 823 -24.14 12.20 21.96
C LEU A 823 -24.37 11.83 23.44
N GLY A 824 -25.31 12.53 24.13
CA GLY A 824 -25.71 12.23 25.54
C GLY A 824 -24.65 12.47 26.59
N ARG A 825 -23.49 13.02 26.23
CA ARG A 825 -22.35 13.35 27.11
C ARG A 825 -21.56 14.54 26.53
N PRO A 826 -20.70 15.20 27.32
CA PRO A 826 -19.78 16.19 26.76
C PRO A 826 -18.76 15.54 25.81
N ARG A 827 -18.26 16.31 24.85
CA ARG A 827 -17.06 15.97 24.12
C ARG A 827 -15.86 16.17 25.04
N MET A 828 -14.83 15.36 24.85
CA MET A 828 -13.60 15.45 25.63
C MET A 828 -12.47 15.83 24.68
N ASP A 829 -11.58 16.71 25.15
CA ASP A 829 -10.38 17.07 24.42
C ASP A 829 -9.41 15.86 24.40
N VAL A 830 -8.70 15.67 23.30
CA VAL A 830 -7.76 14.58 23.17
C VAL A 830 -6.38 15.13 22.81
N VAL A 831 -5.40 14.85 23.66
CA VAL A 831 -3.99 15.07 23.33
C VAL A 831 -3.44 13.79 22.70
N ILE A 832 -3.13 13.84 21.42
CA ILE A 832 -2.62 12.68 20.66
C ILE A 832 -1.10 12.75 20.58
N HIS A 833 -0.43 11.76 21.20
CA HIS A 833 1.00 11.55 21.04
C HIS A 833 1.23 10.40 20.06
N MET A 834 1.66 10.70 18.84
CA MET A 834 1.87 9.69 17.81
C MET A 834 3.35 9.43 17.51
N CYS A 835 3.71 8.18 17.29
CA CYS A 835 5.05 7.84 16.85
C CYS A 835 5.25 8.17 15.34
N GLY A 836 6.52 8.36 14.92
CA GLY A 836 6.84 8.65 13.52
C GLY A 836 6.28 7.60 12.55
N PHE A 837 6.33 6.34 12.94
CA PHE A 837 5.78 5.24 12.14
C PHE A 837 4.26 5.37 11.91
N PHE A 838 3.47 5.80 12.90
CA PHE A 838 2.04 6.04 12.70
C PHE A 838 1.81 7.16 11.69
N ARG A 839 2.52 8.27 11.83
CA ARG A 839 2.42 9.41 10.90
C ARG A 839 2.74 9.01 9.45
N ASP A 840 3.76 8.19 9.26
CA ASP A 840 4.23 7.79 7.92
C ASP A 840 3.29 6.74 7.27
N MET A 841 2.64 5.92 8.08
CA MET A 841 1.74 4.87 7.60
C MET A 841 0.29 5.32 7.39
N TYR A 842 -0.17 6.31 8.14
CA TYR A 842 -1.57 6.75 8.18
C TYR A 842 -1.74 8.27 7.97
N PRO A 843 -1.03 8.90 7.00
CA PRO A 843 -1.11 10.35 6.81
C PRO A 843 -2.54 10.80 6.50
N ASN A 844 -3.29 10.03 5.70
CA ASN A 844 -4.70 10.30 5.40
C ASN A 844 -5.59 10.33 6.64
N LEU A 845 -5.30 9.52 7.66
CA LEU A 845 -6.07 9.51 8.90
C LEU A 845 -5.76 10.73 9.76
N VAL A 846 -4.49 11.17 9.78
CA VAL A 846 -4.07 12.40 10.45
C VAL A 846 -4.76 13.61 9.82
N ASP A 847 -4.77 13.68 8.49
CA ASP A 847 -5.42 14.76 7.75
C ASP A 847 -6.94 14.77 8.02
N ASN A 848 -7.62 13.63 7.95
CA ASN A 848 -9.04 13.51 8.25
C ASN A 848 -9.39 13.92 9.69
N LEU A 849 -8.58 13.54 10.66
CA LEU A 849 -8.77 13.97 12.05
C LEU A 849 -8.62 15.50 12.18
N ASN A 850 -7.61 16.09 11.55
CA ASN A 850 -7.40 17.53 11.55
C ASN A 850 -8.55 18.28 10.90
N GLU A 851 -9.05 17.83 9.74
CA GLU A 851 -10.19 18.43 9.05
C GLU A 851 -11.48 18.37 9.89
N MET A 852 -11.72 17.24 10.56
CA MET A 852 -12.90 17.06 11.41
C MET A 852 -12.82 17.85 12.73
N LEU A 853 -11.61 18.11 13.23
CA LEU A 853 -11.43 18.91 14.45
C LEU A 853 -11.70 20.40 14.20
N GLN A 854 -11.48 20.94 13.00
CA GLN A 854 -11.75 22.34 12.68
C GLN A 854 -13.23 22.74 12.89
N PRO A 855 -14.25 22.08 12.32
CA PRO A 855 -15.66 22.41 12.57
C PRO A 855 -16.08 22.19 14.02
N VAL A 856 -15.51 21.18 14.70
CA VAL A 856 -15.78 20.92 16.11
C VAL A 856 -15.23 22.04 17.00
N SER A 857 -14.07 22.61 16.65
CA SER A 857 -13.47 23.78 17.30
C SER A 857 -14.35 25.04 17.17
N TYR A 858 -14.95 25.28 16.01
CA TYR A 858 -15.87 26.42 15.81
C TYR A 858 -17.20 26.30 16.58
N THR A 859 -17.60 25.08 16.94
CA THR A 859 -18.89 24.82 17.62
C THR A 859 -18.82 24.69 19.13
N HIS A 860 -17.72 25.02 19.85
CA HIS A 860 -17.53 25.01 21.32
C HIS A 860 -16.36 24.18 21.83
N LEU A 861 -15.28 24.02 21.08
CA LEU A 861 -14.01 23.52 21.64
C LEU A 861 -13.00 24.67 21.67
N ARG A 862 -12.48 24.96 22.85
CA ARG A 862 -11.23 25.73 22.97
C ARG A 862 -10.11 24.77 22.55
N ALA A 863 -9.77 24.78 21.28
CA ALA A 863 -8.55 24.16 20.83
C ALA A 863 -7.39 25.04 21.30
N HIS A 864 -6.65 24.61 22.28
CA HIS A 864 -5.31 25.10 22.50
C HIS A 864 -4.40 24.36 21.51
N GLU A 865 -4.14 25.00 20.37
CA GLU A 865 -3.01 24.63 19.53
C GLU A 865 -1.73 24.79 20.33
N THR A 866 -1.15 23.68 20.78
CA THR A 866 0.27 23.60 20.97
C THR A 866 0.83 22.87 19.75
N ALA A 867 1.18 23.65 18.72
CA ALA A 867 2.11 23.22 17.68
C ALA A 867 3.42 22.88 18.39
N ALA A 868 3.67 21.60 18.60
CA ALA A 868 5.00 21.11 18.86
C ALA A 868 5.64 20.79 17.51
N ASN A 869 6.70 21.55 17.19
CA ASN A 869 7.60 21.34 16.06
C ASN A 869 8.19 19.93 16.04
#